data_9902defbba41d539e0c76afc670cbbbc
#
_entry.id   9902defbba41d539e0c76afc670cbbbc
#
_cell.length_a   1.000
_cell.length_b   1.000
_cell.length_c   1.000
_cell.angle_alpha   90.00
_cell.angle_beta   90.00
_cell.angle_gamma   90.00
#
_symmetry.space_group_name_H-M   'P 1'
#
loop_
_entity.id
_entity.type
_entity.pdbx_description
1 polymer ?
#
loop_
_entity_poly.entity_id
_entity_poly.type
_entity_poly.pdbx_seq_one_letter_code
_entity_poly.pdbx_strand_id
1 'polypeptide(L)'
;KDLVRYEPGVSVGGAGQRGGISGYNIRGIDGDRILTQVDGVEIPNGFFNGPYAKSQRNYVDPEIVKRVEILRGPASVLYGSNAIGGAVSYYTLDADDIIKPGKDVGARLKSGYSSADDSWLKSATVAGRSGEFDGLLHYSQRDGHETESFGGNNGTGLARTAANPEDVRATNVLAKLGWNYNDDSRLGLTYEKYKDDRDTDQKSAYGGPYFNGAPTIPSSVLPGGMYQWRTGNDTITRERFGIEHSFALDSLLADNVKWSLNHQIAKTDQSTEELYYPITRKVLRTRDTIYEEKQWVFDAQLDKAFAIGDTDHLLTYGTTIKQQKVTGSRSGDGTCVAVGRGCTAIGATSAADVLAKASDFPDPTINTYSLFAQDQISWNDWTFLPGLRYDYTQLKPHITEEFLNTVNADGQGTVSDKNKTWHKVSPKFGLTYALTDNYTWYGQYAEGFRTPTAKSLYGRFENNTTGYTVAPNSDLEPEKSKGFETGLRGNFEQGSFDVAVFYNKYRDFINEDAVKPGDDQLTFQSNNIKRATIKGAEVKGRLNLDAFGAPQGLYTQGSIAYAYGRNNDSGEPINSVNPLTGVFGLGYDQDNYGGLLSWTVVKKKDRVDDSNFKSPDGVSSQFKTPGFGILDLAGYYKVTDDVTVSGGVYNLTDKKYWLWDDVRGYDSVGEASVTQPANLDRLTQPGRNFTINLIWDI
;
A
#
# COMPACT_ATOMS: atom_id res chain seq x y z
N LYS A 1 -2.83 -6.31 7.28
CA LYS A 1 -4.08 -5.95 7.98
C LYS A 1 -3.90 -6.11 9.49
N ASP A 2 -3.49 -7.28 9.95
CA ASP A 2 -3.31 -7.56 11.39
C ASP A 2 -2.17 -6.78 12.03
N LEU A 3 -1.13 -6.46 11.28
CA LEU A 3 0.01 -5.67 11.75
C LEU A 3 -0.38 -4.28 12.28
N VAL A 4 -1.47 -3.71 11.80
CA VAL A 4 -1.90 -2.35 12.14
C VAL A 4 -3.19 -2.29 12.96
N ARG A 5 -3.69 -3.42 13.44
CA ARG A 5 -5.00 -3.52 14.13
C ARG A 5 -5.13 -2.55 15.30
N TYR A 6 -4.10 -2.39 16.11
CA TYR A 6 -4.08 -1.50 17.27
C TYR A 6 -3.42 -0.15 17.01
N GLU A 7 -3.03 0.13 15.75
CA GLU A 7 -2.46 1.42 15.37
C GLU A 7 -3.57 2.39 14.99
N PRO A 8 -3.85 3.42 15.82
CA PRO A 8 -4.94 4.33 15.55
C PRO A 8 -4.70 5.14 14.27
N GLY A 9 -5.74 5.31 13.47
CA GLY A 9 -5.68 6.08 12.23
C GLY A 9 -5.00 5.38 11.06
N VAL A 10 -4.64 4.10 11.19
CA VAL A 10 -3.99 3.30 10.14
C VAL A 10 -4.89 2.15 9.72
N SER A 11 -5.10 1.99 8.41
CA SER A 11 -5.86 0.89 7.83
C SER A 11 -5.25 0.42 6.53
N VAL A 12 -5.69 -0.75 6.04
CA VAL A 12 -5.26 -1.35 4.78
C VAL A 12 -6.48 -1.68 3.94
N GLY A 13 -6.52 -1.16 2.72
CA GLY A 13 -7.62 -1.36 1.78
C GLY A 13 -7.28 -2.32 0.64
N GLY A 14 -8.30 -2.65 -0.17
CA GLY A 14 -8.16 -3.42 -1.41
C GLY A 14 -8.34 -4.92 -1.28
N ALA A 15 -8.68 -5.44 -0.10
CA ALA A 15 -8.99 -6.87 0.06
C ALA A 15 -10.20 -7.30 -0.80
N GLY A 16 -10.10 -8.49 -1.40
CA GLY A 16 -11.17 -9.05 -2.23
C GLY A 16 -11.25 -8.52 -3.66
N GLN A 17 -10.32 -7.66 -4.08
CA GLN A 17 -10.22 -7.17 -5.45
C GLN A 17 -9.05 -7.86 -6.18
N ARG A 18 -9.16 -7.96 -7.52
CA ARG A 18 -8.05 -8.44 -8.35
C ARG A 18 -6.80 -7.59 -8.09
N GLY A 19 -5.65 -8.24 -7.93
CA GLY A 19 -4.37 -7.59 -7.67
C GLY A 19 -4.03 -7.38 -6.19
N GLY A 20 -4.94 -7.70 -5.27
CA GLY A 20 -4.67 -7.72 -3.84
C GLY A 20 -4.76 -6.36 -3.14
N ILE A 21 -3.90 -6.12 -2.17
CA ILE A 21 -3.93 -4.96 -1.29
C ILE A 21 -3.54 -3.68 -2.03
N SER A 22 -4.34 -2.63 -1.92
CA SER A 22 -4.11 -1.33 -2.55
C SER A 22 -3.07 -0.45 -1.82
N GLY A 23 -2.79 -0.73 -0.56
CA GLY A 23 -1.84 -0.01 0.27
C GLY A 23 -2.42 0.46 1.60
N TYR A 24 -1.68 1.32 2.28
CA TYR A 24 -2.06 1.88 3.57
C TYR A 24 -2.87 3.15 3.43
N ASN A 25 -3.80 3.32 4.38
CA ASN A 25 -4.48 4.57 4.65
C ASN A 25 -4.02 5.07 6.03
N ILE A 26 -3.47 6.27 6.09
CA ILE A 26 -3.02 6.91 7.33
C ILE A 26 -3.73 8.25 7.47
N ARG A 27 -4.56 8.39 8.51
CA ARG A 27 -5.29 9.63 8.82
C ARG A 27 -6.09 10.18 7.62
N GLY A 28 -6.66 9.29 6.81
CA GLY A 28 -7.45 9.67 5.63
C GLY A 28 -6.65 9.95 4.35
N ILE A 29 -5.37 9.70 4.34
CA ILE A 29 -4.52 9.76 3.14
C ILE A 29 -4.06 8.35 2.80
N ASP A 30 -4.15 7.99 1.52
CA ASP A 30 -3.90 6.62 1.07
C ASP A 30 -3.15 6.53 -0.27
N GLY A 31 -2.92 5.29 -0.70
CA GLY A 31 -2.30 4.97 -1.97
C GLY A 31 -0.85 5.44 -2.04
N ASP A 32 -0.52 6.05 -3.16
CA ASP A 32 0.84 6.51 -3.46
C ASP A 32 1.28 7.74 -2.65
N ARG A 33 0.37 8.32 -1.85
CA ARG A 33 0.64 9.42 -0.92
C ARG A 33 1.16 8.94 0.44
N ILE A 34 1.20 7.63 0.65
CA ILE A 34 1.87 6.98 1.76
C ILE A 34 3.13 6.32 1.24
N LEU A 35 4.28 6.80 1.67
CA LEU A 35 5.54 6.17 1.31
C LEU A 35 5.61 4.80 1.97
N THR A 36 5.88 3.76 1.18
CA THR A 36 6.07 2.40 1.68
C THR A 36 7.40 1.89 1.18
N GLN A 37 8.23 1.39 2.08
CA GLN A 37 9.59 0.97 1.75
C GLN A 37 10.02 -0.28 2.50
N VAL A 38 10.98 -0.99 1.94
CA VAL A 38 11.65 -2.16 2.54
C VAL A 38 13.14 -1.86 2.63
N ASP A 39 13.69 -1.88 3.83
CA ASP A 39 15.11 -1.55 4.11
C ASP A 39 15.54 -0.23 3.41
N GLY A 40 14.69 0.78 3.43
CA GLY A 40 14.95 2.09 2.85
C GLY A 40 14.70 2.22 1.35
N VAL A 41 14.23 1.17 0.67
CA VAL A 41 13.93 1.17 -0.76
C VAL A 41 12.42 1.18 -0.97
N GLU A 42 11.93 2.19 -1.67
CA GLU A 42 10.50 2.39 -1.93
C GLU A 42 9.93 1.32 -2.85
N ILE A 43 8.74 0.80 -2.51
CA ILE A 43 7.98 -0.08 -3.40
C ILE A 43 7.34 0.74 -4.53
N PRO A 44 6.99 0.11 -5.68
CA PRO A 44 6.35 0.82 -6.79
C PRO A 44 5.04 1.50 -6.42
N ASN A 45 4.73 2.54 -7.18
CA ASN A 45 3.42 3.18 -7.15
C ASN A 45 2.35 2.22 -7.65
N GLY A 46 1.13 2.42 -7.17
CA GLY A 46 -0.06 1.85 -7.78
C GLY A 46 -0.26 2.44 -9.19
N PHE A 47 -0.73 1.61 -10.11
CA PHE A 47 -1.00 2.02 -11.49
C PHE A 47 -2.37 1.51 -11.91
N PHE A 48 -3.17 2.39 -12.47
CA PHE A 48 -4.48 2.04 -13.03
C PHE A 48 -4.64 2.63 -14.42
N ASN A 49 -5.01 1.81 -15.37
CA ASN A 49 -5.40 2.25 -16.69
C ASN A 49 -6.47 1.32 -17.27
N GLY A 50 -7.72 1.62 -16.91
CA GLY A 50 -8.87 0.85 -17.35
C GLY A 50 -8.97 -0.55 -16.70
N PRO A 51 -9.86 -1.40 -17.21
CA PRO A 51 -10.22 -2.66 -16.55
C PRO A 51 -9.16 -3.77 -16.64
N TYR A 52 -8.13 -3.59 -17.45
CA TYR A 52 -7.10 -4.60 -17.70
C TYR A 52 -5.76 -4.29 -17.05
N ALA A 53 -5.55 -3.05 -16.60
CA ALA A 53 -4.31 -2.58 -16.03
C ALA A 53 -4.54 -2.03 -14.62
N LYS A 54 -4.31 -2.85 -13.62
CA LYS A 54 -4.47 -2.46 -12.21
C LYS A 54 -3.32 -3.04 -11.38
N SER A 55 -2.24 -2.28 -11.27
CA SER A 55 -1.12 -2.61 -10.38
C SER A 55 -1.43 -2.14 -8.97
N GLN A 56 -1.44 -3.07 -8.03
CA GLN A 56 -1.59 -2.80 -6.60
C GLN A 56 -0.23 -2.71 -5.91
N ARG A 57 -0.22 -2.26 -4.66
CA ARG A 57 1.01 -2.10 -3.87
C ARG A 57 1.32 -3.33 -2.99
N ASN A 58 1.00 -4.53 -3.46
CA ASN A 58 1.20 -5.79 -2.74
C ASN A 58 2.58 -6.41 -3.08
N TYR A 59 3.65 -5.79 -2.60
CA TYR A 59 5.04 -6.20 -2.91
C TYR A 59 5.81 -6.77 -1.73
N VAL A 60 5.19 -6.97 -0.58
CA VAL A 60 5.87 -7.40 0.65
C VAL A 60 5.14 -8.56 1.31
N ASP A 61 5.87 -9.62 1.65
CA ASP A 61 5.38 -10.69 2.52
C ASP A 61 5.89 -10.44 3.96
N PRO A 62 5.02 -10.50 4.99
CA PRO A 62 5.41 -10.27 6.37
C PRO A 62 6.44 -11.27 6.92
N GLU A 63 6.60 -12.43 6.30
CA GLU A 63 7.48 -13.50 6.80
C GLU A 63 8.97 -13.12 6.85
N ILE A 64 9.41 -12.16 6.04
CA ILE A 64 10.79 -11.65 6.07
C ILE A 64 10.97 -10.43 6.98
N VAL A 65 9.90 -9.94 7.58
CA VAL A 65 9.88 -8.67 8.31
C VAL A 65 10.09 -8.89 9.79
N LYS A 66 11.07 -8.25 10.37
CA LYS A 66 11.30 -8.23 11.84
C LYS A 66 10.59 -7.08 12.53
N ARG A 67 10.40 -5.95 11.83
CA ARG A 67 9.85 -4.72 12.39
C ARG A 67 9.17 -3.89 11.30
N VAL A 68 8.07 -3.26 11.68
CA VAL A 68 7.38 -2.25 10.87
C VAL A 68 7.35 -0.95 11.67
N GLU A 69 7.80 0.14 11.04
CA GLU A 69 7.72 1.49 11.61
C GLU A 69 6.71 2.31 10.81
N ILE A 70 5.80 2.97 11.50
CA ILE A 70 4.76 3.77 10.90
C ILE A 70 4.89 5.21 11.39
N LEU A 71 5.06 6.14 10.43
CA LEU A 71 4.98 7.58 10.69
C LEU A 71 3.65 8.10 10.17
N ARG A 72 2.89 8.74 11.04
CA ARG A 72 1.60 9.36 10.74
C ARG A 72 1.77 10.85 10.51
N GLY A 73 1.22 11.34 9.41
CA GLY A 73 1.38 12.72 8.98
C GLY A 73 2.56 12.95 8.02
N PRO A 74 2.75 14.20 7.54
CA PRO A 74 3.80 14.53 6.59
C PRO A 74 5.20 14.14 7.08
N ALA A 75 6.00 13.50 6.24
CA ALA A 75 7.30 12.93 6.61
C ALA A 75 8.40 13.12 5.54
N SER A 76 8.27 14.09 4.64
CA SER A 76 9.24 14.27 3.53
C SER A 76 10.62 14.71 3.99
N VAL A 77 10.78 15.27 5.18
CA VAL A 77 12.09 15.58 5.76
C VAL A 77 12.96 14.33 5.90
N LEU A 78 12.35 13.20 6.30
CA LEU A 78 13.06 11.94 6.50
C LEU A 78 13.16 11.11 5.21
N TYR A 79 12.15 11.19 4.34
CA TYR A 79 11.99 10.24 3.24
C TYR A 79 11.93 10.88 1.84
N GLY A 80 11.82 12.21 1.72
CA GLY A 80 11.66 12.90 0.44
C GLY A 80 10.25 12.79 -0.12
N SER A 81 10.13 12.69 -1.45
CA SER A 81 8.85 12.61 -2.16
C SER A 81 8.02 11.39 -1.72
N ASN A 82 6.72 11.49 -1.87
CA ASN A 82 5.69 10.49 -1.59
C ASN A 82 5.27 10.33 -0.12
N ALA A 83 5.98 10.92 0.84
CA ALA A 83 5.61 10.91 2.25
C ALA A 83 4.66 12.08 2.60
N ILE A 84 3.58 12.24 1.86
CA ILE A 84 2.56 13.29 2.04
C ILE A 84 1.73 13.07 3.29
N GLY A 85 1.21 11.88 3.47
CA GLY A 85 0.32 11.50 4.58
C GLY A 85 0.99 10.66 5.64
N GLY A 86 2.15 10.13 5.36
CA GLY A 86 2.91 9.29 6.26
C GLY A 86 3.85 8.34 5.55
N ALA A 87 4.47 7.46 6.32
CA ALA A 87 5.39 6.45 5.82
C ALA A 87 5.25 5.13 6.58
N VAL A 88 5.41 4.03 5.86
CA VAL A 88 5.49 2.66 6.39
C VAL A 88 6.82 2.05 5.97
N SER A 89 7.65 1.72 6.94
CA SER A 89 8.97 1.17 6.72
C SER A 89 9.06 -0.25 7.27
N TYR A 90 9.36 -1.20 6.38
CA TYR A 90 9.63 -2.59 6.74
C TYR A 90 11.13 -2.80 6.86
N TYR A 91 11.51 -3.52 7.92
CA TYR A 91 12.89 -3.94 8.16
C TYR A 91 12.97 -5.45 8.10
N THR A 92 13.88 -5.98 7.29
CA THR A 92 14.01 -7.42 7.08
C THR A 92 14.84 -8.09 8.17
N LEU A 93 14.64 -9.40 8.34
CA LEU A 93 15.35 -10.23 9.31
C LEU A 93 16.87 -10.14 9.15
N ASP A 94 17.58 -10.17 10.27
CA ASP A 94 19.02 -10.35 10.36
C ASP A 94 19.35 -11.67 11.07
N ALA A 95 20.60 -12.11 10.99
CA ALA A 95 21.04 -13.34 11.61
C ALA A 95 20.76 -13.39 13.12
N ASP A 96 20.91 -12.26 13.82
CA ASP A 96 20.65 -12.16 15.26
C ASP A 96 19.17 -12.34 15.64
N ASP A 97 18.25 -12.17 14.71
CA ASP A 97 16.82 -12.44 14.94
C ASP A 97 16.50 -13.93 15.00
N ILE A 98 17.40 -14.77 14.51
CA ILE A 98 17.24 -16.23 14.41
C ILE A 98 18.17 -16.97 15.38
N ILE A 99 19.39 -16.50 15.54
CA ILE A 99 20.40 -17.13 16.42
C ILE A 99 20.08 -16.77 17.87
N LYS A 100 19.85 -17.80 18.70
CA LYS A 100 19.59 -17.61 20.13
C LYS A 100 20.84 -17.12 20.86
N PRO A 101 20.71 -16.40 21.98
CA PRO A 101 21.85 -15.97 22.77
C PRO A 101 22.74 -17.16 23.17
N GLY A 102 24.06 -16.99 23.00
CA GLY A 102 25.07 -18.02 23.32
C GLY A 102 25.19 -19.16 22.30
N LYS A 103 24.50 -19.06 21.16
CA LYS A 103 24.58 -19.99 20.03
C LYS A 103 25.30 -19.36 18.86
N ASP A 104 25.80 -20.18 17.95
CA ASP A 104 26.42 -19.75 16.70
C ASP A 104 25.57 -20.08 15.47
N VAL A 105 24.56 -20.91 15.64
CA VAL A 105 23.63 -21.35 14.58
C VAL A 105 22.21 -21.30 15.12
N GLY A 106 21.28 -20.94 14.27
CA GLY A 106 19.85 -20.98 14.59
C GLY A 106 19.02 -21.31 13.36
N ALA A 107 17.84 -21.83 13.59
CA ALA A 107 16.86 -22.09 12.55
C ALA A 107 15.45 -21.82 13.06
N ARG A 108 14.57 -21.40 12.17
CA ARG A 108 13.14 -21.25 12.42
C ARG A 108 12.38 -21.94 11.31
N LEU A 109 11.53 -22.90 11.68
CA LEU A 109 10.57 -23.53 10.78
C LEU A 109 9.18 -23.09 11.18
N LYS A 110 8.37 -22.72 10.19
CA LYS A 110 6.99 -22.28 10.41
C LYS A 110 6.06 -22.95 9.42
N SER A 111 4.93 -23.43 9.91
CA SER A 111 3.81 -23.90 9.09
C SER A 111 2.53 -23.25 9.61
N GLY A 112 1.70 -22.75 8.70
CA GLY A 112 0.47 -22.06 9.08
C GLY A 112 -0.67 -22.33 8.11
N TYR A 113 -1.88 -22.31 8.64
CA TYR A 113 -3.11 -22.43 7.87
C TYR A 113 -4.06 -21.28 8.20
N SER A 114 -4.73 -20.73 7.19
CA SER A 114 -5.79 -19.72 7.32
C SER A 114 -7.02 -20.15 6.57
N SER A 115 -8.15 -20.24 7.24
CA SER A 115 -9.42 -20.64 6.60
C SER A 115 -10.08 -19.51 5.80
N ALA A 116 -9.68 -18.25 6.00
CA ALA A 116 -10.27 -17.11 5.27
C ALA A 116 -10.00 -17.13 3.77
N ASP A 117 -8.88 -17.71 3.36
CA ASP A 117 -8.41 -17.85 1.98
C ASP A 117 -7.88 -19.26 1.67
N ASP A 118 -8.17 -20.22 2.55
CA ASP A 118 -7.70 -21.62 2.46
C ASP A 118 -6.19 -21.70 2.15
N SER A 119 -5.39 -20.90 2.85
CA SER A 119 -3.96 -20.78 2.58
C SER A 119 -3.10 -21.59 3.54
N TRP A 120 -2.02 -22.16 2.98
CA TRP A 120 -0.98 -22.86 3.70
C TRP A 120 0.34 -22.13 3.54
N LEU A 121 0.95 -21.78 4.68
CA LEU A 121 2.29 -21.21 4.75
C LEU A 121 3.29 -22.28 5.15
N LYS A 122 4.42 -22.29 4.44
CA LYS A 122 5.64 -23.04 4.79
C LYS A 122 6.82 -22.09 4.77
N SER A 123 7.57 -22.03 5.85
CA SER A 123 8.69 -21.10 5.98
C SER A 123 9.86 -21.80 6.67
N ALA A 124 11.06 -21.52 6.17
CA ALA A 124 12.31 -21.99 6.78
C ALA A 124 13.32 -20.85 6.75
N THR A 125 13.94 -20.58 7.89
CA THR A 125 14.98 -19.58 8.05
C THR A 125 16.15 -20.24 8.79
N VAL A 126 17.35 -20.12 8.23
CA VAL A 126 18.59 -20.58 8.88
C VAL A 126 19.56 -19.41 8.98
N ALA A 127 20.29 -19.36 10.06
CA ALA A 127 21.30 -18.34 10.28
C ALA A 127 22.51 -18.91 11.02
N GLY A 128 23.66 -18.35 10.79
CA GLY A 128 24.90 -18.77 11.43
C GLY A 128 25.90 -17.64 11.53
N ARG A 129 26.81 -17.77 12.47
CA ARG A 129 27.98 -16.89 12.59
C ARG A 129 29.24 -17.73 12.79
N SER A 130 30.33 -17.27 12.23
CA SER A 130 31.64 -17.88 12.35
C SER A 130 32.73 -16.82 12.25
N GLY A 131 33.47 -16.58 13.34
CA GLY A 131 34.42 -15.49 13.40
C GLY A 131 33.80 -14.13 13.17
N GLU A 132 34.30 -13.43 12.17
CA GLU A 132 33.83 -12.08 11.80
C GLU A 132 32.62 -12.10 10.86
N PHE A 133 32.18 -13.29 10.40
CA PHE A 133 31.12 -13.46 9.41
C PHE A 133 29.83 -13.94 10.05
N ASP A 134 28.71 -13.47 9.53
CA ASP A 134 27.39 -14.01 9.76
C ASP A 134 26.59 -14.11 8.47
N GLY A 135 25.56 -14.92 8.50
CA GLY A 135 24.71 -15.10 7.35
C GLY A 135 23.31 -15.57 7.72
N LEU A 136 22.36 -15.29 6.84
CA LEU A 136 20.98 -15.71 6.95
C LEU A 136 20.47 -16.13 5.60
N LEU A 137 19.66 -17.19 5.57
CA LEU A 137 18.90 -17.62 4.40
C LEU A 137 17.47 -17.94 4.84
N HIS A 138 16.52 -17.32 4.17
CA HIS A 138 15.09 -17.52 4.37
C HIS A 138 14.40 -17.90 3.07
N TYR A 139 13.49 -18.87 3.16
CA TYR A 139 12.54 -19.20 2.11
C TYR A 139 11.16 -19.38 2.71
N SER A 140 10.15 -18.79 2.09
CA SER A 140 8.74 -19.03 2.40
C SER A 140 7.89 -19.22 1.16
N GLN A 141 6.86 -20.02 1.29
CA GLN A 141 5.85 -20.25 0.27
C GLN A 141 4.48 -20.29 0.92
N ARG A 142 3.56 -19.55 0.32
CA ARG A 142 2.15 -19.52 0.68
C ARG A 142 1.33 -19.93 -0.53
N ASP A 143 0.60 -21.02 -0.41
CA ASP A 143 -0.38 -21.46 -1.41
C ASP A 143 -1.77 -21.25 -0.84
N GLY A 144 -2.66 -20.60 -1.60
CA GLY A 144 -3.99 -20.26 -1.12
C GLY A 144 -4.96 -19.99 -2.24
N HIS A 145 -6.13 -19.50 -1.87
CA HIS A 145 -7.24 -19.22 -2.75
C HIS A 145 -7.73 -17.79 -2.53
N GLU A 146 -8.91 -17.49 -3.09
CA GLU A 146 -9.59 -16.21 -2.84
C GLU A 146 -9.89 -16.01 -1.36
N THR A 147 -9.77 -14.77 -0.89
CA THR A 147 -10.33 -14.41 0.40
C THR A 147 -11.84 -14.44 0.30
N GLU A 148 -12.49 -15.26 1.12
CA GLU A 148 -13.92 -15.41 1.12
C GLU A 148 -14.63 -14.09 1.48
N SER A 149 -15.75 -13.83 0.80
CA SER A 149 -16.73 -12.83 1.21
C SER A 149 -17.77 -13.46 2.13
N PHE A 150 -18.60 -12.64 2.76
CA PHE A 150 -19.77 -13.15 3.52
C PHE A 150 -20.88 -13.67 2.61
N GLY A 151 -20.89 -13.24 1.34
CA GLY A 151 -21.89 -13.63 0.36
C GLY A 151 -21.72 -15.08 -0.12
N GLY A 152 -22.83 -15.81 -0.26
CA GLY A 152 -22.87 -17.24 -0.60
C GLY A 152 -23.35 -17.59 -2.03
N ASN A 153 -23.75 -16.61 -2.84
CA ASN A 153 -24.19 -16.88 -4.21
C ASN A 153 -23.00 -17.13 -5.13
N ASN A 154 -22.81 -18.39 -5.54
CA ASN A 154 -21.75 -18.86 -6.43
C ASN A 154 -22.05 -18.73 -7.92
N GLY A 155 -23.17 -18.11 -8.32
CA GLY A 155 -23.53 -17.86 -9.70
C GLY A 155 -22.51 -17.01 -10.47
N THR A 156 -22.88 -16.60 -11.66
CA THR A 156 -22.06 -15.72 -12.51
C THR A 156 -22.73 -14.36 -12.69
N GLY A 157 -21.95 -13.38 -13.15
CA GLY A 157 -22.43 -12.02 -13.40
C GLY A 157 -22.66 -11.21 -12.13
N LEU A 158 -23.44 -10.14 -12.23
CA LEU A 158 -23.70 -9.23 -11.12
C LEU A 158 -24.40 -9.86 -9.92
N ALA A 159 -25.15 -10.94 -10.12
CA ALA A 159 -25.83 -11.65 -9.04
C ALA A 159 -24.87 -12.42 -8.12
N ARG A 160 -23.61 -12.60 -8.55
CA ARG A 160 -22.62 -13.31 -7.75
C ARG A 160 -22.25 -12.50 -6.49
N THR A 161 -22.45 -13.11 -5.33
CA THR A 161 -22.04 -12.51 -4.03
C THR A 161 -20.84 -13.21 -3.41
N ALA A 162 -20.50 -14.42 -3.83
CA ALA A 162 -19.26 -15.08 -3.46
C ALA A 162 -18.05 -14.40 -4.15
N ALA A 163 -16.89 -14.40 -3.52
CA ALA A 163 -15.66 -13.95 -4.14
C ALA A 163 -15.37 -14.72 -5.43
N ASN A 164 -14.69 -14.08 -6.39
CA ASN A 164 -14.24 -14.77 -7.59
C ASN A 164 -13.21 -15.85 -7.23
N PRO A 165 -13.30 -17.06 -7.80
CA PRO A 165 -12.29 -18.09 -7.53
C PRO A 165 -10.88 -17.60 -7.90
N GLU A 166 -9.93 -17.85 -7.03
CA GLU A 166 -8.54 -17.44 -7.22
C GLU A 166 -7.60 -18.51 -6.68
N ASP A 167 -6.55 -18.83 -7.42
CA ASP A 167 -5.41 -19.61 -6.96
C ASP A 167 -4.23 -18.67 -6.75
N VAL A 168 -3.62 -18.72 -5.58
CA VAL A 168 -2.53 -17.82 -5.18
C VAL A 168 -1.31 -18.62 -4.77
N ARG A 169 -0.15 -18.25 -5.31
CA ARG A 169 1.14 -18.72 -4.83
C ARG A 169 2.06 -17.53 -4.60
N ALA A 170 2.44 -17.29 -3.35
CA ALA A 170 3.44 -16.29 -2.98
C ALA A 170 4.70 -16.99 -2.48
N THR A 171 5.85 -16.58 -3.02
CA THR A 171 7.17 -17.07 -2.60
C THR A 171 8.07 -15.91 -2.20
N ASN A 172 8.95 -16.16 -1.25
CA ASN A 172 9.86 -15.14 -0.74
C ASN A 172 11.23 -15.76 -0.44
N VAL A 173 12.28 -15.10 -0.89
CA VAL A 173 13.67 -15.47 -0.61
C VAL A 173 14.36 -14.26 -0.02
N LEU A 174 15.06 -14.45 1.09
CA LEU A 174 15.95 -13.45 1.69
C LEU A 174 17.28 -14.11 2.00
N ALA A 175 18.36 -13.54 1.50
CA ALA A 175 19.72 -13.96 1.79
C ALA A 175 20.54 -12.75 2.25
N LYS A 176 21.22 -12.88 3.37
CA LYS A 176 22.12 -11.85 3.91
C LYS A 176 23.46 -12.46 4.28
N LEU A 177 24.50 -11.68 4.01
CA LEU A 177 25.87 -12.00 4.42
C LEU A 177 26.47 -10.76 5.06
N GLY A 178 27.06 -10.90 6.24
CA GLY A 178 27.68 -9.82 6.97
C GLY A 178 29.13 -10.09 7.32
N TRP A 179 29.93 -9.06 7.32
CA TRP A 179 31.32 -9.10 7.71
C TRP A 179 31.63 -7.96 8.69
N ASN A 180 31.86 -8.34 9.96
CA ASN A 180 32.33 -7.43 11.00
C ASN A 180 33.86 -7.43 11.01
N TYR A 181 34.48 -6.59 10.17
CA TYR A 181 35.92 -6.61 9.98
C TYR A 181 36.70 -5.92 11.12
N ASN A 182 36.00 -5.22 12.00
CA ASN A 182 36.46 -4.80 13.34
C ASN A 182 35.25 -4.54 14.22
N ASP A 183 35.47 -4.15 15.48
CA ASP A 183 34.40 -4.00 16.48
C ASP A 183 33.36 -2.92 16.12
N ASP A 184 33.77 -1.91 15.33
CA ASP A 184 32.93 -0.75 14.99
C ASP A 184 32.53 -0.71 13.52
N SER A 185 32.86 -1.73 12.75
CA SER A 185 32.68 -1.68 11.30
C SER A 185 32.08 -2.97 10.73
N ARG A 186 31.08 -2.80 9.88
CA ARG A 186 30.35 -3.89 9.26
C ARG A 186 30.06 -3.63 7.80
N LEU A 187 30.29 -4.62 6.96
CA LEU A 187 29.85 -4.67 5.58
C LEU A 187 28.81 -5.75 5.42
N GLY A 188 27.65 -5.41 4.85
CA GLY A 188 26.54 -6.33 4.62
C GLY A 188 26.14 -6.41 3.15
N LEU A 189 25.78 -7.62 2.72
CA LEU A 189 25.17 -7.88 1.42
C LEU A 189 23.78 -8.46 1.62
N THR A 190 22.82 -8.01 0.82
CA THR A 190 21.43 -8.47 0.86
C THR A 190 20.94 -8.82 -0.53
N TYR A 191 20.30 -9.96 -0.65
CA TYR A 191 19.48 -10.33 -1.81
C TYR A 191 18.09 -10.71 -1.33
N GLU A 192 17.06 -10.18 -1.99
CA GLU A 192 15.69 -10.56 -1.69
C GLU A 192 14.88 -10.65 -2.98
N LYS A 193 13.97 -11.63 -3.03
CA LYS A 193 13.02 -11.79 -4.12
C LYS A 193 11.66 -12.19 -3.58
N TYR A 194 10.68 -11.37 -3.88
CA TYR A 194 9.27 -11.63 -3.66
C TYR A 194 8.58 -11.91 -4.98
N LYS A 195 7.73 -12.95 -5.01
CA LYS A 195 6.89 -13.27 -6.17
C LYS A 195 5.50 -13.69 -5.70
N ASP A 196 4.48 -13.10 -6.30
CA ASP A 196 3.06 -13.43 -6.07
C ASP A 196 2.42 -13.72 -7.43
N ASP A 197 1.96 -14.97 -7.60
CA ASP A 197 1.25 -15.43 -8.79
C ASP A 197 -0.21 -15.66 -8.43
N ARG A 198 -1.13 -15.12 -9.23
CA ARG A 198 -2.58 -15.23 -9.04
C ARG A 198 -3.29 -15.57 -10.32
N ASP A 199 -4.03 -16.67 -10.29
CA ASP A 199 -4.97 -17.07 -11.35
C ASP A 199 -6.39 -16.84 -10.86
N THR A 200 -7.13 -15.96 -11.54
CA THR A 200 -8.48 -15.56 -11.14
C THR A 200 -9.50 -15.92 -12.21
N ASP A 201 -10.53 -16.67 -11.84
CA ASP A 201 -11.73 -16.84 -12.66
C ASP A 201 -12.71 -15.70 -12.32
N GLN A 202 -12.83 -14.73 -13.22
CA GLN A 202 -13.64 -13.53 -12.99
C GLN A 202 -15.13 -13.78 -13.24
N LYS A 203 -15.72 -14.74 -12.56
CA LYS A 203 -17.13 -15.14 -12.73
C LYS A 203 -18.10 -14.00 -12.55
N SER A 204 -17.78 -13.00 -11.73
CA SER A 204 -18.62 -11.81 -11.56
C SER A 204 -18.70 -10.93 -12.82
N ALA A 205 -17.76 -11.06 -13.75
CA ALA A 205 -17.74 -10.31 -15.00
C ALA A 205 -18.48 -11.01 -16.15
N TYR A 206 -18.86 -12.28 -15.98
CA TYR A 206 -19.58 -13.02 -17.02
C TYR A 206 -20.89 -12.34 -17.34
N GLY A 207 -21.24 -12.30 -18.62
CA GLY A 207 -22.42 -11.61 -19.10
C GLY A 207 -22.23 -10.11 -19.35
N GLY A 208 -21.16 -9.52 -18.81
CA GLY A 208 -20.84 -8.11 -18.98
C GLY A 208 -20.32 -7.76 -20.38
N PRO A 209 -19.85 -6.49 -20.59
CA PRO A 209 -19.80 -5.45 -19.56
C PRO A 209 -21.18 -4.99 -19.09
N TYR A 210 -21.25 -4.51 -17.87
CA TYR A 210 -22.49 -4.03 -17.26
C TYR A 210 -22.50 -2.51 -17.17
N PHE A 211 -23.69 -1.94 -17.30
CA PHE A 211 -23.93 -0.52 -17.15
C PHE A 211 -25.27 -0.30 -16.43
N ASN A 212 -25.28 0.52 -15.40
CA ASN A 212 -26.47 0.77 -14.56
C ASN A 212 -27.17 -0.54 -14.11
N GLY A 213 -26.38 -1.51 -13.63
CA GLY A 213 -26.92 -2.78 -13.12
C GLY A 213 -27.43 -3.74 -14.19
N ALA A 214 -27.24 -3.46 -15.48
CA ALA A 214 -27.69 -4.31 -16.58
C ALA A 214 -26.56 -4.58 -17.58
N PRO A 215 -26.60 -5.73 -18.31
CA PRO A 215 -25.68 -5.97 -19.40
C PRO A 215 -25.80 -4.86 -20.45
N THR A 216 -24.69 -4.39 -21.00
CA THR A 216 -24.65 -3.37 -22.07
C THR A 216 -25.44 -3.79 -23.29
N ILE A 217 -25.46 -5.10 -23.60
CA ILE A 217 -26.33 -5.71 -24.58
C ILE A 217 -27.34 -6.56 -23.82
N PRO A 218 -28.65 -6.31 -23.95
CA PRO A 218 -29.66 -7.09 -23.25
C PRO A 218 -29.53 -8.59 -23.53
N SER A 219 -29.73 -9.41 -22.51
CA SER A 219 -29.67 -10.89 -22.63
C SER A 219 -30.70 -11.50 -23.57
N SER A 220 -31.78 -10.78 -23.88
CA SER A 220 -32.73 -11.11 -24.93
C SER A 220 -32.12 -11.02 -26.34
N VAL A 221 -31.10 -10.19 -26.53
CA VAL A 221 -30.37 -10.00 -27.80
C VAL A 221 -29.13 -10.88 -27.85
N LEU A 222 -28.40 -10.97 -26.74
CA LEU A 222 -27.17 -11.73 -26.62
C LEU A 222 -27.21 -12.60 -25.34
N PRO A 223 -27.74 -13.82 -25.40
CA PRO A 223 -27.70 -14.73 -24.26
C PRO A 223 -26.26 -14.99 -23.79
N GLY A 224 -25.99 -14.79 -22.49
CA GLY A 224 -24.67 -14.94 -21.92
C GLY A 224 -23.78 -13.69 -22.02
N GLY A 225 -24.27 -12.60 -22.65
CA GLY A 225 -23.58 -11.31 -22.73
C GLY A 225 -22.32 -11.33 -23.60
N MET A 226 -21.60 -10.21 -23.63
CA MET A 226 -20.38 -10.07 -24.43
C MET A 226 -19.18 -10.82 -23.83
N TYR A 227 -19.07 -10.88 -22.50
CA TYR A 227 -18.05 -11.71 -21.82
C TYR A 227 -18.66 -13.06 -21.48
N GLN A 228 -18.43 -14.05 -22.33
CA GLN A 228 -18.94 -15.40 -22.12
C GLN A 228 -18.20 -16.10 -20.96
N TRP A 229 -16.92 -15.84 -20.84
CA TRP A 229 -16.08 -16.11 -19.69
C TRP A 229 -14.88 -15.18 -19.69
N ARG A 230 -14.23 -15.03 -18.55
CA ARG A 230 -13.07 -14.16 -18.38
C ARG A 230 -12.20 -14.65 -17.24
N THR A 231 -10.89 -14.76 -17.51
CA THR A 231 -9.88 -15.16 -16.53
C THR A 231 -8.74 -14.13 -16.48
N GLY A 232 -8.04 -14.08 -15.38
CA GLY A 232 -6.87 -13.24 -15.20
C GLY A 232 -5.71 -14.03 -14.64
N ASN A 233 -4.52 -13.78 -15.15
CA ASN A 233 -3.27 -14.25 -14.58
C ASN A 233 -2.43 -13.02 -14.24
N ASP A 234 -2.07 -12.86 -12.96
CA ASP A 234 -1.33 -11.71 -12.46
C ASP A 234 -0.09 -12.18 -11.73
N THR A 235 1.06 -11.66 -12.12
CA THR A 235 2.35 -11.92 -11.47
C THR A 235 2.96 -10.62 -10.99
N ILE A 236 3.24 -10.55 -9.69
CA ILE A 236 3.94 -9.44 -9.05
C ILE A 236 5.31 -9.94 -8.60
N THR A 237 6.38 -9.22 -8.96
CA THR A 237 7.74 -9.54 -8.54
C THR A 237 8.44 -8.30 -8.01
N ARG A 238 9.25 -8.48 -6.98
CA ARG A 238 10.20 -7.49 -6.48
C ARG A 238 11.51 -8.19 -6.15
N GLU A 239 12.58 -7.74 -6.77
CA GLU A 239 13.92 -8.27 -6.58
C GLU A 239 14.87 -7.13 -6.20
N ARG A 240 15.63 -7.30 -5.13
CA ARG A 240 16.54 -6.30 -4.61
C ARG A 240 17.91 -6.88 -4.30
N PHE A 241 18.94 -6.15 -4.71
CA PHE A 241 20.33 -6.34 -4.31
C PHE A 241 20.78 -5.14 -3.50
N GLY A 242 21.35 -5.35 -2.34
CA GLY A 242 21.80 -4.28 -1.46
C GLY A 242 23.19 -4.49 -0.91
N ILE A 243 23.92 -3.39 -0.74
CA ILE A 243 25.18 -3.31 0.00
C ILE A 243 24.97 -2.28 1.11
N GLU A 244 25.34 -2.65 2.33
CA GLU A 244 25.34 -1.75 3.49
C GLU A 244 26.73 -1.72 4.10
N HIS A 245 27.18 -0.55 4.51
CA HIS A 245 28.45 -0.36 5.19
C HIS A 245 28.28 0.65 6.31
N SER A 246 28.66 0.25 7.50
CA SER A 246 28.68 1.13 8.69
C SER A 246 30.04 1.06 9.34
N PHE A 247 30.57 2.20 9.77
CA PHE A 247 31.88 2.29 10.43
C PHE A 247 31.97 3.54 11.31
N ALA A 248 32.82 3.45 12.32
CA ALA A 248 33.21 4.60 13.13
C ALA A 248 34.26 5.41 12.38
N LEU A 249 34.03 6.72 12.26
CA LEU A 249 34.97 7.65 11.63
C LEU A 249 35.80 8.42 12.66
N ASP A 250 35.24 8.67 13.84
CA ASP A 250 35.86 9.38 14.98
C ASP A 250 36.58 10.70 14.57
N SER A 251 35.92 11.49 13.73
CA SER A 251 36.44 12.75 13.20
C SER A 251 35.65 13.94 13.70
N LEU A 252 36.17 15.14 13.43
CA LEU A 252 35.46 16.38 13.70
C LEU A 252 34.11 16.45 12.95
N LEU A 253 34.01 15.81 11.81
CA LEU A 253 32.84 15.88 10.94
C LEU A 253 31.77 14.84 11.32
N ALA A 254 32.19 13.65 11.76
CA ALA A 254 31.26 12.58 12.10
C ALA A 254 31.90 11.57 13.06
N ASP A 255 31.10 11.00 13.94
CA ASP A 255 31.47 9.87 14.78
C ASP A 255 31.24 8.56 14.05
N ASN A 256 30.09 8.42 13.38
CA ASN A 256 29.71 7.24 12.65
C ASN A 256 29.25 7.61 11.24
N VAL A 257 29.49 6.69 10.31
CA VAL A 257 29.04 6.76 8.92
C VAL A 257 28.29 5.48 8.59
N LYS A 258 27.14 5.63 7.97
CA LYS A 258 26.38 4.52 7.40
C LYS A 258 25.99 4.88 5.97
N TRP A 259 26.30 4.01 5.02
CA TRP A 259 25.83 4.17 3.66
C TRP A 259 25.30 2.86 3.10
N SER A 260 24.41 2.95 2.13
CA SER A 260 23.85 1.81 1.42
C SER A 260 23.71 2.12 -0.06
N LEU A 261 23.82 1.08 -0.87
CA LEU A 261 23.52 1.11 -2.30
C LEU A 261 22.60 -0.07 -2.61
N ASN A 262 21.45 0.23 -3.17
CA ASN A 262 20.45 -0.77 -3.54
C ASN A 262 20.09 -0.65 -5.01
N HIS A 263 19.85 -1.80 -5.64
CA HIS A 263 19.20 -1.91 -6.95
C HIS A 263 17.94 -2.75 -6.79
N GLN A 264 16.80 -2.23 -7.22
CA GLN A 264 15.53 -2.93 -7.16
C GLN A 264 14.84 -2.92 -8.52
N ILE A 265 14.29 -4.09 -8.87
CA ILE A 265 13.39 -4.26 -10.01
C ILE A 265 12.07 -4.77 -9.44
N ALA A 266 10.99 -4.04 -9.69
CA ALA A 266 9.65 -4.44 -9.30
C ALA A 266 8.70 -4.34 -10.49
N LYS A 267 7.91 -5.39 -10.69
CA LYS A 267 7.11 -5.56 -11.90
C LYS A 267 5.74 -6.15 -11.54
N THR A 268 4.70 -5.61 -12.15
CA THR A 268 3.38 -6.23 -12.23
C THR A 268 3.12 -6.62 -13.68
N ASP A 269 2.88 -7.89 -13.92
CA ASP A 269 2.54 -8.48 -15.21
C ASP A 269 1.13 -9.05 -15.12
N GLN A 270 0.21 -8.52 -15.91
CA GLN A 270 -1.19 -8.90 -15.88
C GLN A 270 -1.64 -9.37 -17.26
N SER A 271 -2.22 -10.56 -17.31
CA SER A 271 -2.85 -11.10 -18.52
C SER A 271 -4.32 -11.38 -18.25
N THR A 272 -5.17 -10.94 -19.15
CA THR A 272 -6.60 -11.24 -19.13
C THR A 272 -6.95 -11.99 -20.40
N GLU A 273 -7.55 -13.17 -20.25
CA GLU A 273 -8.07 -13.97 -21.34
C GLU A 273 -9.60 -14.04 -21.24
N GLU A 274 -10.29 -13.85 -22.35
CA GLU A 274 -11.75 -13.82 -22.38
C GLU A 274 -12.32 -14.34 -23.68
N LEU A 275 -13.47 -15.00 -23.60
CA LEU A 275 -14.29 -15.29 -24.76
C LEU A 275 -15.23 -14.12 -24.97
N TYR A 276 -14.89 -13.29 -25.97
CA TYR A 276 -15.56 -12.03 -26.27
C TYR A 276 -16.49 -12.17 -27.46
N TYR A 277 -17.76 -11.79 -27.26
CA TYR A 277 -18.80 -11.91 -28.27
C TYR A 277 -19.62 -10.63 -28.39
N PRO A 278 -19.16 -9.63 -29.17
CA PRO A 278 -19.91 -8.39 -29.40
C PRO A 278 -20.98 -8.53 -30.51
N ILE A 279 -21.69 -9.66 -30.61
CA ILE A 279 -22.69 -10.02 -31.63
C ILE A 279 -22.06 -10.28 -33.02
N THR A 280 -21.14 -9.42 -33.47
CA THR A 280 -20.60 -9.45 -34.82
C THR A 280 -19.52 -10.49 -35.03
N ARG A 281 -18.83 -10.89 -33.97
CA ARG A 281 -17.75 -11.88 -34.00
C ARG A 281 -17.60 -12.58 -32.65
N LYS A 282 -17.11 -13.79 -32.64
CA LYS A 282 -16.80 -14.55 -31.41
C LYS A 282 -15.30 -14.84 -31.38
N VAL A 283 -14.62 -14.31 -30.40
CA VAL A 283 -13.17 -14.23 -30.38
C VAL A 283 -12.62 -14.65 -29.02
N LEU A 284 -11.58 -15.49 -29.04
CA LEU A 284 -10.70 -15.67 -27.90
C LEU A 284 -9.78 -14.45 -27.88
N ARG A 285 -9.92 -13.60 -26.89
CA ARG A 285 -9.20 -12.31 -26.77
C ARG A 285 -8.26 -12.31 -25.57
N THR A 286 -7.05 -11.84 -25.77
CA THR A 286 -6.10 -11.57 -24.69
C THR A 286 -5.84 -10.08 -24.54
N ARG A 287 -5.56 -9.66 -23.30
CA ARG A 287 -5.11 -8.31 -22.96
C ARG A 287 -4.02 -8.44 -21.92
N ASP A 288 -2.82 -8.01 -22.32
CA ASP A 288 -1.61 -8.09 -21.51
C ASP A 288 -1.16 -6.69 -21.13
N THR A 289 -0.82 -6.49 -19.86
CA THR A 289 -0.29 -5.24 -19.35
C THR A 289 0.92 -5.50 -18.47
N ILE A 290 1.93 -4.65 -18.59
CA ILE A 290 3.15 -4.71 -17.79
C ILE A 290 3.40 -3.32 -17.23
N TYR A 291 3.64 -3.26 -15.92
CA TYR A 291 4.12 -2.07 -15.24
C TYR A 291 5.40 -2.42 -14.48
N GLU A 292 6.49 -1.71 -14.75
CA GLU A 292 7.79 -2.01 -14.15
C GLU A 292 8.48 -0.74 -13.66
N GLU A 293 9.05 -0.81 -12.46
CA GLU A 293 9.94 0.21 -11.92
C GLU A 293 11.31 -0.41 -11.60
N LYS A 294 12.37 0.22 -12.13
CA LYS A 294 13.76 -0.10 -11.82
C LYS A 294 14.38 1.09 -11.13
N GLN A 295 15.10 0.85 -10.03
CA GLN A 295 15.73 1.94 -9.32
C GLN A 295 17.10 1.58 -8.76
N TRP A 296 17.97 2.59 -8.74
CA TRP A 296 19.19 2.64 -7.95
C TRP A 296 18.99 3.67 -6.84
N VAL A 297 19.33 3.30 -5.61
CA VAL A 297 19.23 4.18 -4.45
C VAL A 297 20.54 4.11 -3.68
N PHE A 298 21.20 5.26 -3.54
CA PHE A 298 22.33 5.48 -2.67
C PHE A 298 21.91 6.39 -1.53
N ASP A 299 22.11 5.93 -0.29
CA ASP A 299 21.89 6.70 0.94
C ASP A 299 23.19 6.76 1.75
N ALA A 300 23.53 7.94 2.25
CA ALA A 300 24.62 8.11 3.21
C ALA A 300 24.13 8.95 4.38
N GLN A 301 24.44 8.49 5.59
CA GLN A 301 24.09 9.15 6.83
C GLN A 301 25.33 9.25 7.73
N LEU A 302 25.53 10.41 8.31
CA LEU A 302 26.61 10.70 9.23
C LEU A 302 26.00 11.23 10.53
N ASP A 303 26.53 10.77 11.65
CA ASP A 303 26.11 11.19 12.99
C ASP A 303 27.28 11.84 13.73
N LYS A 304 27.01 12.93 14.42
CA LYS A 304 27.99 13.63 15.25
C LYS A 304 27.36 14.06 16.59
N ALA A 305 27.90 13.54 17.68
CA ALA A 305 27.55 13.98 19.02
C ALA A 305 28.52 15.09 19.49
N PHE A 306 27.98 16.15 20.04
CA PHE A 306 28.76 17.25 20.63
C PHE A 306 27.94 18.01 21.66
N ALA A 307 28.59 18.84 22.44
CA ALA A 307 27.95 19.71 23.45
C ALA A 307 28.31 21.19 23.22
N ILE A 308 27.31 22.04 23.41
CA ILE A 308 27.49 23.50 23.42
C ILE A 308 26.87 24.05 24.70
N GLY A 309 27.71 24.51 25.62
CA GLY A 309 27.24 24.96 26.95
C GLY A 309 26.50 23.83 27.66
N ASP A 310 25.26 24.09 28.06
CA ASP A 310 24.40 23.16 28.76
C ASP A 310 23.54 22.30 27.83
N THR A 311 23.78 22.34 26.51
CA THR A 311 23.03 21.59 25.53
C THR A 311 23.84 20.44 24.95
N ASP A 312 23.23 19.25 24.86
CA ASP A 312 23.76 18.09 24.17
C ASP A 312 23.14 17.97 22.80
N HIS A 313 23.96 17.74 21.78
CA HIS A 313 23.55 17.63 20.39
C HIS A 313 23.87 16.28 19.81
N LEU A 314 22.94 15.74 19.04
CA LEU A 314 23.16 14.62 18.12
C LEU A 314 22.75 15.07 16.73
N LEU A 315 23.71 15.47 15.92
CA LEU A 315 23.50 15.92 14.55
C LEU A 315 23.54 14.72 13.61
N THR A 316 22.49 14.54 12.85
CA THR A 316 22.37 13.55 11.77
C THR A 316 22.22 14.29 10.46
N TYR A 317 23.07 14.00 9.49
CA TYR A 317 23.01 14.62 8.17
C TYR A 317 23.42 13.64 7.08
N GLY A 318 23.08 13.92 5.85
CA GLY A 318 23.42 13.02 4.79
C GLY A 318 22.84 13.39 3.43
N THR A 319 22.87 12.43 2.54
CA THR A 319 22.45 12.58 1.16
C THR A 319 21.72 11.33 0.68
N THR A 320 20.79 11.54 -0.24
CA THR A 320 20.15 10.46 -1.03
C THR A 320 20.33 10.78 -2.51
N ILE A 321 20.80 9.81 -3.27
CA ILE A 321 20.89 9.88 -4.74
C ILE A 321 20.09 8.71 -5.29
N LYS A 322 19.06 9.01 -6.10
CA LYS A 322 18.12 8.03 -6.59
C LYS A 322 17.89 8.20 -8.07
N GLN A 323 17.90 7.09 -8.81
CA GLN A 323 17.48 7.04 -10.21
C GLN A 323 16.39 5.99 -10.35
N GLN A 324 15.24 6.40 -10.91
CA GLN A 324 14.11 5.52 -11.22
C GLN A 324 13.83 5.53 -12.70
N LYS A 325 13.57 4.34 -13.25
CA LYS A 325 13.06 4.15 -14.61
C LYS A 325 11.75 3.42 -14.52
N VAL A 326 10.70 3.98 -15.13
CA VAL A 326 9.35 3.43 -15.12
C VAL A 326 8.96 3.09 -16.54
N THR A 327 8.40 1.91 -16.74
CA THR A 327 7.85 1.48 -18.03
C THR A 327 6.46 0.92 -17.83
N GLY A 328 5.56 1.22 -18.77
CA GLY A 328 4.24 0.64 -18.81
C GLY A 328 3.91 0.26 -20.26
N SER A 329 3.38 -0.94 -20.46
CA SER A 329 2.97 -1.38 -21.80
C SER A 329 1.68 -2.19 -21.73
N ARG A 330 0.94 -2.16 -22.82
CA ARG A 330 -0.24 -2.99 -23.06
C ARG A 330 -0.20 -3.54 -24.48
N SER A 331 -0.72 -4.74 -24.64
CA SER A 331 -0.86 -5.42 -25.93
C SER A 331 -2.06 -6.36 -25.87
N GLY A 332 -2.44 -6.92 -26.98
CA GLY A 332 -3.50 -7.92 -27.02
C GLY A 332 -3.67 -8.57 -28.37
N ASP A 333 -4.21 -9.79 -28.33
CA ASP A 333 -4.53 -10.58 -29.49
C ASP A 333 -6.01 -10.97 -29.51
N GLY A 334 -6.48 -11.36 -30.70
CA GLY A 334 -7.81 -11.90 -30.90
C GLY A 334 -7.82 -13.00 -31.94
N THR A 335 -8.30 -14.19 -31.57
CA THR A 335 -8.41 -15.34 -32.44
C THR A 335 -9.88 -15.72 -32.62
N CYS A 336 -10.33 -15.81 -33.86
CA CYS A 336 -11.72 -16.17 -34.19
C CYS A 336 -12.02 -17.62 -33.80
N VAL A 337 -13.07 -17.84 -33.00
CA VAL A 337 -13.56 -19.17 -32.64
C VAL A 337 -14.80 -19.60 -33.39
N ALA A 338 -15.38 -18.68 -34.17
CA ALA A 338 -16.50 -18.96 -35.07
C ALA A 338 -16.39 -18.10 -36.35
N VAL A 339 -16.85 -18.60 -37.48
CA VAL A 339 -16.96 -17.85 -38.72
C VAL A 339 -18.13 -16.86 -38.62
N GLY A 340 -17.91 -15.63 -39.06
CA GLY A 340 -18.91 -14.57 -39.01
C GLY A 340 -18.34 -13.22 -39.47
N ARG A 341 -19.12 -12.17 -39.32
CA ARG A 341 -18.66 -10.81 -39.66
C ARG A 341 -17.42 -10.43 -38.83
N GLY A 342 -16.32 -10.15 -39.51
CA GLY A 342 -15.03 -9.86 -38.86
C GLY A 342 -14.17 -11.09 -38.53
N CYS A 343 -14.68 -12.31 -38.79
CA CYS A 343 -13.99 -13.56 -38.60
C CYS A 343 -14.14 -14.43 -39.85
N THR A 344 -13.14 -14.49 -40.69
CA THR A 344 -13.19 -15.19 -41.98
C THR A 344 -13.04 -16.68 -41.88
N ALA A 345 -12.39 -17.19 -40.84
CA ALA A 345 -12.23 -18.62 -40.55
C ALA A 345 -11.96 -18.81 -39.05
N ILE A 346 -12.25 -20.04 -38.55
CA ILE A 346 -11.83 -20.45 -37.19
C ILE A 346 -10.30 -20.46 -37.14
N GLY A 347 -9.75 -19.90 -36.08
CA GLY A 347 -8.30 -19.73 -35.89
C GLY A 347 -7.69 -18.53 -36.61
N ALA A 348 -8.47 -17.81 -37.44
CA ALA A 348 -8.00 -16.58 -38.06
C ALA A 348 -7.86 -15.44 -37.03
N THR A 349 -6.94 -14.53 -37.26
CA THR A 349 -6.77 -13.33 -36.44
C THR A 349 -7.93 -12.37 -36.65
N SER A 350 -8.54 -11.91 -35.57
CA SER A 350 -9.51 -10.82 -35.56
C SER A 350 -8.78 -9.48 -35.48
N ALA A 351 -8.62 -8.80 -36.60
CA ALA A 351 -7.89 -7.53 -36.67
C ALA A 351 -8.50 -6.45 -35.72
N ALA A 352 -9.81 -6.51 -35.47
CA ALA A 352 -10.49 -5.59 -34.55
C ALA A 352 -10.13 -5.81 -33.07
N ASP A 353 -9.58 -6.98 -32.73
CA ASP A 353 -9.25 -7.37 -31.36
C ASP A 353 -7.74 -7.40 -31.09
N VAL A 354 -6.93 -7.24 -32.13
CA VAL A 354 -5.47 -7.08 -31.98
C VAL A 354 -5.16 -5.70 -31.45
N LEU A 355 -4.39 -5.65 -30.37
CA LEU A 355 -3.84 -4.42 -29.81
C LEU A 355 -2.32 -4.48 -29.95
N ALA A 356 -1.75 -3.68 -30.85
CA ALA A 356 -0.31 -3.54 -30.95
C ALA A 356 0.27 -3.05 -29.63
N LYS A 357 1.49 -3.46 -29.33
CA LYS A 357 2.17 -3.03 -28.12
C LYS A 357 2.21 -1.51 -28.05
N ALA A 358 1.65 -0.94 -26.98
CA ALA A 358 1.47 0.49 -26.77
C ALA A 358 1.78 0.85 -25.32
N SER A 359 2.12 2.12 -25.08
CA SER A 359 2.28 2.69 -23.75
C SER A 359 1.46 3.97 -23.66
N ASP A 360 0.85 4.20 -22.50
CA ASP A 360 0.01 5.38 -22.26
C ASP A 360 0.81 6.61 -21.81
N PHE A 361 2.10 6.46 -21.59
CA PHE A 361 3.02 7.54 -21.23
C PHE A 361 4.43 7.24 -21.78
N PRO A 362 5.26 8.29 -22.06
CA PRO A 362 6.66 8.08 -22.40
C PRO A 362 7.43 7.55 -21.19
N ASP A 363 8.43 6.71 -21.43
CA ASP A 363 9.22 6.11 -20.36
C ASP A 363 10.03 7.18 -19.62
N PRO A 364 9.74 7.47 -18.33
CA PRO A 364 10.51 8.46 -17.59
C PRO A 364 11.79 7.87 -17.01
N THR A 365 12.84 8.69 -17.00
CA THR A 365 13.96 8.55 -16.05
C THR A 365 13.85 9.66 -15.04
N ILE A 366 13.75 9.30 -13.76
CA ILE A 366 13.58 10.24 -12.66
C ILE A 366 14.85 10.21 -11.81
N ASN A 367 15.58 11.32 -11.79
CA ASN A 367 16.78 11.48 -10.97
C ASN A 367 16.46 12.39 -9.79
N THR A 368 16.76 11.95 -8.58
CA THR A 368 16.56 12.71 -7.35
C THR A 368 17.87 12.84 -6.60
N TYR A 369 18.19 14.07 -6.20
CA TYR A 369 19.36 14.42 -5.38
C TYR A 369 18.88 15.15 -4.16
N SER A 370 19.23 14.66 -2.97
CA SER A 370 18.74 15.18 -1.72
C SER A 370 19.87 15.41 -0.73
N LEU A 371 19.74 16.48 0.05
CA LEU A 371 20.57 16.75 1.22
C LEU A 371 19.66 16.94 2.43
N PHE A 372 20.01 16.38 3.56
CA PHE A 372 19.24 16.54 4.78
C PHE A 372 20.12 16.72 6.01
N ALA A 373 19.58 17.38 7.02
CA ALA A 373 20.18 17.52 8.33
C ALA A 373 19.09 17.58 9.40
N GLN A 374 19.33 16.95 10.53
CA GLN A 374 18.48 16.99 11.72
C GLN A 374 19.37 17.04 12.96
N ASP A 375 19.03 17.89 13.89
CA ASP A 375 19.73 17.97 15.18
C ASP A 375 18.78 17.61 16.32
N GLN A 376 19.21 16.69 17.18
CA GLN A 376 18.53 16.41 18.44
C GLN A 376 19.22 17.16 19.56
N ILE A 377 18.59 18.21 20.05
CA ILE A 377 19.10 19.09 21.07
C ILE A 377 18.44 18.78 22.40
N SER A 378 19.22 18.31 23.37
CA SER A 378 18.75 18.03 24.72
C SER A 378 19.19 19.16 25.66
N TRP A 379 18.22 19.74 26.36
CA TRP A 379 18.46 20.80 27.34
C TRP A 379 17.50 20.65 28.52
N ASN A 380 18.02 20.25 29.68
CA ASN A 380 17.21 19.90 30.85
C ASN A 380 16.12 18.90 30.49
N ASP A 381 14.84 19.24 30.74
CA ASP A 381 13.69 18.41 30.43
C ASP A 381 13.17 18.58 28.99
N TRP A 382 13.80 19.46 28.21
CA TRP A 382 13.44 19.73 26.81
C TRP A 382 14.27 18.93 25.82
N THR A 383 13.64 18.50 24.76
CA THR A 383 14.31 18.00 23.55
C THR A 383 13.75 18.72 22.34
N PHE A 384 14.62 19.30 21.50
CA PHE A 384 14.30 20.00 20.26
C PHE A 384 14.81 19.18 19.08
N LEU A 385 14.02 19.07 18.04
CA LEU A 385 14.33 18.31 16.82
C LEU A 385 14.08 19.15 15.57
N PRO A 386 14.91 20.16 15.29
CA PRO A 386 14.87 20.85 14.02
C PRO A 386 15.44 19.95 12.91
N GLY A 387 14.82 19.97 11.76
CA GLY A 387 15.27 19.24 10.59
C GLY A 387 14.97 20.01 9.30
N LEU A 388 15.79 19.78 8.30
CA LEU A 388 15.67 20.41 6.99
C LEU A 388 16.12 19.42 5.92
N ARG A 389 15.36 19.36 4.83
CA ARG A 389 15.71 18.56 3.65
C ARG A 389 15.55 19.40 2.39
N TYR A 390 16.51 19.30 1.49
CA TYR A 390 16.44 19.82 0.15
C TYR A 390 16.39 18.67 -0.85
N ASP A 391 15.40 18.68 -1.75
CA ASP A 391 15.26 17.73 -2.83
C ASP A 391 15.29 18.45 -4.18
N TYR A 392 16.09 17.93 -5.10
CA TYR A 392 16.09 18.29 -6.51
C TYR A 392 15.68 17.06 -7.32
N THR A 393 14.58 17.16 -8.06
CA THR A 393 14.05 16.06 -8.87
C THR A 393 13.97 16.49 -10.32
N GLN A 394 14.51 15.64 -11.20
CA GLN A 394 14.44 15.82 -12.66
C GLN A 394 13.76 14.62 -13.29
N LEU A 395 12.69 14.85 -14.03
CA LEU A 395 12.02 13.85 -14.85
C LEU A 395 12.35 14.10 -16.32
N LYS A 396 12.92 13.08 -16.96
CA LYS A 396 13.27 13.06 -18.39
C LYS A 396 12.37 12.05 -19.09
N PRO A 397 11.40 12.48 -19.91
CA PRO A 397 10.59 11.56 -20.68
C PRO A 397 11.39 11.03 -21.88
N HIS A 398 11.28 9.74 -22.14
CA HIS A 398 11.83 9.10 -23.34
C HIS A 398 10.67 8.65 -24.23
N ILE A 399 10.55 9.27 -25.40
CA ILE A 399 9.53 8.91 -26.37
C ILE A 399 9.88 7.56 -26.98
N THR A 400 9.01 6.58 -26.80
CA THR A 400 9.15 5.22 -27.31
C THR A 400 8.21 4.97 -28.48
N GLU A 401 8.52 3.91 -29.26
CA GLU A 401 7.63 3.47 -30.35
C GLU A 401 6.26 3.06 -29.79
N GLU A 402 6.22 2.41 -28.64
CA GLU A 402 4.99 2.01 -27.97
C GLU A 402 4.13 3.22 -27.56
N PHE A 403 4.74 4.31 -27.10
CA PHE A 403 4.02 5.54 -26.82
C PHE A 403 3.51 6.21 -28.11
N LEU A 404 4.32 6.24 -29.17
CA LEU A 404 3.90 6.75 -30.48
C LEU A 404 2.77 5.92 -31.10
N ASN A 405 2.70 4.62 -30.85
CA ASN A 405 1.58 3.79 -31.26
C ASN A 405 0.26 4.25 -30.60
N THR A 406 0.30 4.69 -29.36
CA THR A 406 -0.87 5.27 -28.68
C THR A 406 -1.24 6.63 -29.28
N VAL A 407 -0.27 7.51 -29.53
CA VAL A 407 -0.48 8.87 -30.06
C VAL A 407 -0.93 8.84 -31.52
N ASN A 408 -0.33 7.98 -32.35
CA ASN A 408 -0.62 7.93 -33.79
C ASN A 408 -1.98 7.27 -34.08
N ALA A 409 -2.51 6.49 -33.16
CA ALA A 409 -3.83 5.88 -33.32
C ALA A 409 -4.96 6.90 -33.40
N ASP A 410 -4.79 8.09 -32.82
CA ASP A 410 -5.77 9.18 -32.80
C ASP A 410 -5.49 10.31 -33.80
N GLY A 411 -4.34 10.30 -34.47
CA GLY A 411 -3.96 11.31 -35.48
C GLY A 411 -3.77 12.72 -34.91
N GLN A 412 -3.74 12.87 -33.59
CA GLN A 412 -3.67 14.17 -32.93
C GLN A 412 -2.47 14.30 -32.01
N GLY A 413 -1.44 14.97 -32.36
CA GLY A 413 -0.76 15.50 -31.27
C GLY A 413 0.71 15.69 -31.26
N THR A 414 1.09 16.88 -30.90
CA THR A 414 2.41 17.23 -30.39
C THR A 414 2.68 16.47 -29.09
N VAL A 415 3.67 15.60 -29.13
CA VAL A 415 4.22 14.93 -27.95
C VAL A 415 5.22 15.86 -27.30
N SER A 416 5.08 16.11 -26.02
CA SER A 416 6.10 16.86 -25.27
C SER A 416 7.21 15.93 -24.81
N ASP A 417 8.45 16.26 -25.17
CA ASP A 417 9.68 15.61 -24.71
C ASP A 417 10.47 16.46 -23.71
N LYS A 418 9.85 17.51 -23.22
CA LYS A 418 10.51 18.47 -22.30
C LYS A 418 10.71 17.85 -20.91
N ASN A 419 11.93 17.99 -20.43
CA ASN A 419 12.25 17.66 -19.05
C ASN A 419 11.45 18.52 -18.07
N LYS A 420 11.11 17.93 -16.92
CA LYS A 420 10.54 18.64 -15.77
C LYS A 420 11.50 18.57 -14.61
N THR A 421 11.64 19.69 -13.90
CA THR A 421 12.45 19.77 -12.70
C THR A 421 11.67 20.43 -11.57
N TRP A 422 11.88 19.93 -10.38
CA TRP A 422 11.28 20.48 -9.16
C TRP A 422 12.32 20.61 -8.06
N HIS A 423 12.18 21.66 -7.27
CA HIS A 423 12.97 21.89 -6.07
C HIS A 423 12.04 21.96 -4.87
N LYS A 424 12.40 21.32 -3.79
CA LYS A 424 11.61 21.39 -2.58
C LYS A 424 12.52 21.44 -1.35
N VAL A 425 12.26 22.43 -0.49
CA VAL A 425 12.78 22.48 0.86
C VAL A 425 11.68 22.02 1.80
N SER A 426 11.95 21.01 2.62
CA SER A 426 11.01 20.43 3.57
C SER A 426 11.53 20.60 4.99
N PRO A 427 11.01 21.57 5.76
CA PRO A 427 11.37 21.74 7.17
C PRO A 427 10.56 20.80 8.07
N LYS A 428 11.14 20.49 9.22
CA LYS A 428 10.52 19.82 10.34
C LYS A 428 10.96 20.47 11.63
N PHE A 429 10.06 20.59 12.58
CA PHE A 429 10.39 21.00 13.93
C PHE A 429 9.60 20.14 14.92
N GLY A 430 10.31 19.42 15.77
CA GLY A 430 9.75 18.65 16.87
C GLY A 430 10.26 19.15 18.19
N LEU A 431 9.43 19.01 19.22
CA LEU A 431 9.88 19.29 20.58
C LEU A 431 9.16 18.35 21.55
N THR A 432 9.86 18.00 22.63
CA THR A 432 9.31 17.27 23.74
C THR A 432 9.67 17.95 25.06
N TYR A 433 8.77 17.85 26.02
CA TYR A 433 8.99 18.30 27.38
C TYR A 433 8.59 17.22 28.39
N ALA A 434 9.53 16.79 29.19
CA ALA A 434 9.30 15.86 30.28
C ALA A 434 8.63 16.62 31.43
N LEU A 435 7.29 16.54 31.51
CA LEU A 435 6.52 17.19 32.59
C LEU A 435 6.85 16.56 33.96
N THR A 436 6.96 15.25 33.97
CA THR A 436 7.42 14.41 35.08
C THR A 436 8.21 13.24 34.52
N ASP A 437 8.72 12.36 35.36
CA ASP A 437 9.36 11.10 34.93
C ASP A 437 8.41 10.19 34.14
N ASN A 438 7.10 10.36 34.30
CA ASN A 438 6.08 9.52 33.67
C ASN A 438 5.30 10.21 32.53
N TYR A 439 5.24 11.54 32.48
CA TYR A 439 4.50 12.30 31.49
C TYR A 439 5.42 13.07 30.57
N THR A 440 5.23 12.94 29.28
CA THR A 440 5.92 13.73 28.25
C THR A 440 4.90 14.39 27.33
N TRP A 441 4.97 15.71 27.25
CA TRP A 441 4.27 16.46 26.23
C TRP A 441 5.15 16.58 24.99
N TYR A 442 4.53 16.54 23.81
CA TYR A 442 5.21 16.78 22.55
C TYR A 442 4.40 17.66 21.61
N GLY A 443 5.11 18.31 20.71
CA GLY A 443 4.55 19.04 19.59
C GLY A 443 5.44 18.88 18.37
N GLN A 444 4.86 18.88 17.18
CA GLN A 444 5.65 18.84 15.95
C GLN A 444 4.96 19.54 14.80
N TYR A 445 5.80 20.04 13.91
CA TYR A 445 5.45 20.53 12.58
C TYR A 445 6.29 19.79 11.55
N ALA A 446 5.67 19.34 10.47
CA ALA A 446 6.37 18.68 9.38
C ALA A 446 5.70 18.98 8.04
N GLU A 447 6.47 18.91 6.96
CA GLU A 447 6.00 19.07 5.59
C GLU A 447 6.20 17.80 4.78
N GLY A 448 5.35 17.63 3.77
CA GLY A 448 5.44 16.57 2.79
C GLY A 448 5.20 17.12 1.38
N PHE A 449 5.69 16.39 0.39
CA PHE A 449 5.43 16.68 -1.01
C PHE A 449 5.45 15.40 -1.85
N ARG A 450 4.89 15.49 -3.05
CA ARG A 450 4.94 14.43 -4.06
C ARG A 450 4.99 15.06 -5.45
N THR A 451 5.99 14.69 -6.23
CA THR A 451 6.11 15.15 -7.61
C THR A 451 5.11 14.44 -8.53
N PRO A 452 4.61 15.11 -9.60
CA PRO A 452 3.75 14.47 -10.58
C PRO A 452 4.42 13.29 -11.27
N THR A 453 3.62 12.28 -11.65
CA THR A 453 4.09 11.12 -12.40
C THR A 453 4.15 11.39 -13.91
N ALA A 454 4.90 10.59 -14.65
CA ALA A 454 4.93 10.68 -16.10
C ALA A 454 3.55 10.44 -16.73
N LYS A 455 2.76 9.53 -16.18
CA LYS A 455 1.38 9.32 -16.61
C LYS A 455 0.52 10.58 -16.46
N SER A 456 0.60 11.24 -15.31
CA SER A 456 -0.18 12.45 -15.05
C SER A 456 0.22 13.63 -15.97
N LEU A 457 1.53 13.78 -16.22
CA LEU A 457 2.09 14.88 -17.02
C LEU A 457 1.91 14.70 -18.52
N TYR A 458 2.18 13.48 -19.02
CA TYR A 458 2.33 13.19 -20.45
C TYR A 458 1.35 12.13 -20.94
N GLY A 459 0.61 11.49 -20.06
CA GLY A 459 -0.28 10.38 -20.38
C GLY A 459 -1.33 10.76 -21.40
N ARG A 460 -1.53 9.87 -22.38
CA ARG A 460 -2.50 10.06 -23.45
C ARG A 460 -3.17 8.75 -23.81
N PHE A 461 -4.46 8.80 -23.97
CA PHE A 461 -5.27 7.65 -24.39
C PHE A 461 -6.57 8.13 -25.05
N GLU A 462 -6.98 7.49 -26.11
CA GLU A 462 -8.26 7.73 -26.77
C GLU A 462 -9.01 6.42 -26.97
N ASN A 463 -10.28 6.43 -26.61
CA ASN A 463 -11.18 5.31 -26.85
C ASN A 463 -12.29 5.75 -27.84
N ASN A 464 -12.07 5.47 -29.11
CA ASN A 464 -13.01 5.82 -30.19
C ASN A 464 -14.32 5.02 -30.12
N THR A 465 -14.35 3.88 -29.39
CA THR A 465 -15.55 3.05 -29.28
C THR A 465 -16.53 3.63 -28.26
N THR A 466 -16.04 4.16 -27.16
CA THR A 466 -16.83 4.72 -26.07
C THR A 466 -16.79 6.25 -26.01
N GLY A 467 -15.96 6.89 -26.86
CA GLY A 467 -15.92 8.34 -27.04
C GLY A 467 -15.27 9.10 -25.88
N TYR A 468 -14.31 8.51 -25.16
CA TYR A 468 -13.56 9.24 -24.13
C TYR A 468 -12.08 9.37 -24.46
N THR A 469 -11.46 10.43 -23.96
CA THR A 469 -10.05 10.76 -24.16
C THR A 469 -9.37 11.04 -22.81
N VAL A 470 -8.13 10.62 -22.66
CA VAL A 470 -7.23 11.06 -21.59
C VAL A 470 -6.23 12.04 -22.21
N ALA A 471 -6.16 13.26 -21.70
CA ALA A 471 -5.28 14.32 -22.20
C ALA A 471 -4.12 14.57 -21.21
N PRO A 472 -2.90 14.90 -21.72
CA PRO A 472 -1.78 15.27 -20.88
C PRO A 472 -1.98 16.64 -20.23
N ASN A 473 -1.34 16.85 -19.08
CA ASN A 473 -1.24 18.16 -18.42
C ASN A 473 0.20 18.39 -17.93
N SER A 474 0.96 19.13 -18.73
CA SER A 474 2.34 19.45 -18.40
C SER A 474 2.51 20.56 -17.34
N ASP A 475 1.42 21.20 -16.92
CA ASP A 475 1.42 22.31 -15.96
C ASP A 475 1.13 21.86 -14.52
N LEU A 476 1.12 20.56 -14.28
CA LEU A 476 0.89 20.02 -12.94
C LEU A 476 1.99 20.46 -11.97
N GLU A 477 1.55 20.92 -10.80
CA GLU A 477 2.41 21.24 -9.66
C GLU A 477 2.53 20.04 -8.71
N PRO A 478 3.64 19.94 -7.96
CA PRO A 478 3.78 18.95 -6.90
C PRO A 478 2.69 19.07 -5.84
N GLU A 479 2.22 17.95 -5.35
CA GLU A 479 1.34 17.90 -4.18
C GLU A 479 2.13 18.31 -2.94
N LYS A 480 1.50 19.02 -1.99
CA LYS A 480 2.12 19.53 -0.77
C LYS A 480 1.26 19.26 0.45
N SER A 481 1.91 19.01 1.58
CA SER A 481 1.24 18.90 2.87
C SER A 481 2.02 19.62 3.97
N LYS A 482 1.27 20.12 4.97
CA LYS A 482 1.79 20.70 6.20
C LYS A 482 1.03 20.11 7.36
N GLY A 483 1.71 19.52 8.32
CA GLY A 483 1.12 18.86 9.47
C GLY A 483 1.53 19.48 10.78
N PHE A 484 0.54 19.68 11.66
CA PHE A 484 0.71 20.08 13.05
C PHE A 484 0.17 18.99 13.94
N GLU A 485 0.92 18.60 14.94
CA GLU A 485 0.52 17.61 15.92
C GLU A 485 0.98 18.01 17.31
N THR A 486 0.15 17.77 18.30
CA THR A 486 0.54 17.82 19.70
C THR A 486 -0.08 16.66 20.47
N GLY A 487 0.58 16.24 21.53
CA GLY A 487 0.10 15.12 22.31
C GLY A 487 0.74 15.01 23.68
N LEU A 488 0.22 14.04 24.42
CA LEU A 488 0.70 13.69 25.75
C LEU A 488 0.94 12.19 25.80
N ARG A 489 2.12 11.79 26.24
CA ARG A 489 2.51 10.40 26.50
C ARG A 489 2.65 10.16 27.98
N GLY A 490 2.10 9.08 28.46
CA GLY A 490 2.27 8.57 29.81
C GLY A 490 2.92 7.20 29.79
N ASN A 491 3.89 6.97 30.66
CA ASN A 491 4.55 5.68 30.82
C ASN A 491 4.72 5.38 32.32
N PHE A 492 4.01 4.36 32.78
CA PHE A 492 3.91 3.97 34.18
C PHE A 492 4.22 2.48 34.32
N GLU A 493 4.52 2.05 35.53
CA GLU A 493 4.61 0.63 35.86
C GLU A 493 3.30 -0.12 35.55
N GLN A 494 2.16 0.53 35.78
CA GLN A 494 0.81 -0.03 35.53
C GLN A 494 0.40 -0.05 34.05
N GLY A 495 1.06 0.72 33.19
CA GLY A 495 0.71 0.81 31.79
C GLY A 495 1.21 2.05 31.10
N SER A 496 0.71 2.28 29.90
CA SER A 496 1.09 3.42 29.08
C SER A 496 -0.09 3.97 28.27
N PHE A 497 -0.01 5.24 27.89
CA PHE A 497 -0.96 5.84 26.96
C PHE A 497 -0.30 6.89 26.07
N ASP A 498 -0.91 7.13 24.93
CA ASP A 498 -0.54 8.18 23.97
C ASP A 498 -1.82 8.84 23.48
N VAL A 499 -1.93 10.15 23.64
CA VAL A 499 -3.05 10.97 23.16
C VAL A 499 -2.49 11.99 22.20
N ALA A 500 -3.02 12.07 20.99
CA ALA A 500 -2.58 13.00 19.97
C ALA A 500 -3.76 13.72 19.33
N VAL A 501 -3.55 14.99 18.99
CA VAL A 501 -4.42 15.77 18.11
C VAL A 501 -3.61 16.29 16.96
N PHE A 502 -4.18 16.29 15.77
CA PHE A 502 -3.48 16.71 14.57
C PHE A 502 -4.34 17.60 13.68
N TYR A 503 -3.65 18.44 12.88
CA TYR A 503 -4.23 19.30 11.89
C TYR A 503 -3.32 19.33 10.66
N ASN A 504 -3.78 18.74 9.54
CA ASN A 504 -3.02 18.63 8.31
C ASN A 504 -3.67 19.45 7.20
N LYS A 505 -2.87 20.26 6.52
CA LYS A 505 -3.27 21.02 5.34
C LYS A 505 -2.65 20.42 4.10
N TYR A 506 -3.45 20.25 3.06
CA TYR A 506 -3.03 19.71 1.78
C TYR A 506 -3.32 20.71 0.68
N ARG A 507 -2.41 20.80 -0.27
CA ARG A 507 -2.51 21.70 -1.41
C ARG A 507 -2.07 20.99 -2.68
N ASP A 508 -2.73 21.34 -3.79
CA ASP A 508 -2.37 20.90 -5.13
C ASP A 508 -2.42 19.38 -5.33
N PHE A 509 -3.31 18.68 -4.63
CA PHE A 509 -3.54 17.26 -4.86
C PHE A 509 -3.87 16.99 -6.32
N ILE A 510 -3.24 15.96 -6.91
CA ILE A 510 -3.46 15.57 -8.29
C ILE A 510 -4.67 14.63 -8.34
N ASN A 511 -5.70 15.03 -9.06
CA ASN A 511 -6.82 14.19 -9.43
C ASN A 511 -6.60 13.69 -10.85
N GLU A 512 -6.28 12.41 -11.00
CA GLU A 512 -5.94 11.80 -12.30
C GLU A 512 -7.17 11.55 -13.18
N ASP A 513 -8.37 11.51 -12.60
CA ASP A 513 -9.62 11.17 -13.30
C ASP A 513 -10.57 12.38 -13.42
N ALA A 514 -10.03 13.59 -13.40
CA ALA A 514 -10.83 14.79 -13.49
C ALA A 514 -11.39 14.98 -14.92
N VAL A 515 -12.70 15.19 -15.02
CA VAL A 515 -13.33 15.59 -16.29
C VAL A 515 -12.93 17.04 -16.61
N LYS A 516 -12.44 17.27 -17.83
CA LYS A 516 -12.06 18.61 -18.28
C LYS A 516 -13.30 19.49 -18.46
N PRO A 517 -13.40 20.62 -17.76
CA PRO A 517 -14.57 21.50 -17.90
C PRO A 517 -14.69 22.07 -19.30
N GLY A 518 -15.92 22.12 -19.85
CA GLY A 518 -16.24 22.79 -21.10
C GLY A 518 -15.90 22.01 -22.36
N ASP A 519 -15.64 20.74 -22.28
CA ASP A 519 -15.45 19.87 -23.43
C ASP A 519 -16.73 19.08 -23.70
N ASP A 520 -17.22 19.15 -24.97
CA ASP A 520 -18.39 18.39 -25.42
C ASP A 520 -18.10 16.87 -25.54
N GLN A 521 -16.82 16.48 -25.52
CA GLN A 521 -16.37 15.12 -25.46
C GLN A 521 -15.93 14.80 -24.03
N LEU A 522 -16.11 13.54 -23.60
CA LEU A 522 -15.68 13.09 -22.27
C LEU A 522 -14.15 13.01 -22.22
N THR A 523 -13.52 14.13 -21.90
CA THR A 523 -12.06 14.24 -21.75
C THR A 523 -11.67 14.21 -20.28
N PHE A 524 -10.82 13.25 -19.90
CA PHE A 524 -10.18 13.19 -18.60
C PHE A 524 -8.80 13.85 -18.68
N GLN A 525 -8.50 14.70 -17.73
CA GLN A 525 -7.20 15.36 -17.63
C GLN A 525 -6.81 15.46 -16.15
N SER A 526 -5.61 15.04 -15.81
CA SER A 526 -5.08 15.23 -14.45
C SER A 526 -5.02 16.73 -14.13
N ASN A 527 -5.49 17.11 -12.95
CA ASN A 527 -5.40 18.48 -12.48
C ASN A 527 -5.10 18.54 -10.97
N ASN A 528 -4.64 19.71 -10.51
CA ASN A 528 -4.42 19.95 -9.10
C ASN A 528 -5.71 20.44 -8.42
N ILE A 529 -6.13 19.74 -7.36
CA ILE A 529 -7.17 20.21 -6.43
C ILE A 529 -6.53 21.22 -5.48
N LYS A 530 -7.15 22.40 -5.31
CA LYS A 530 -6.46 23.51 -4.67
C LYS A 530 -6.16 23.31 -3.18
N ARG A 531 -7.15 22.98 -2.33
CA ARG A 531 -6.96 22.92 -0.89
C ARG A 531 -7.84 21.87 -0.22
N ALA A 532 -7.25 21.13 0.73
CA ALA A 532 -7.96 20.21 1.61
C ALA A 532 -7.40 20.28 3.03
N THR A 533 -8.21 19.92 4.00
CA THR A 533 -7.82 19.87 5.42
C THR A 533 -8.31 18.58 6.04
N ILE A 534 -7.46 17.90 6.80
CA ILE A 534 -7.84 16.76 7.64
C ILE A 534 -7.35 17.03 9.06
N LYS A 535 -8.25 16.97 10.03
CA LYS A 535 -7.95 17.11 11.45
C LYS A 535 -8.55 15.96 12.25
N GLY A 536 -7.97 15.66 13.39
CA GLY A 536 -8.48 14.57 14.19
C GLY A 536 -7.78 14.38 15.51
N ALA A 537 -8.18 13.32 16.19
CA ALA A 537 -7.63 12.90 17.46
C ALA A 537 -7.47 11.40 17.53
N GLU A 538 -6.44 10.94 18.22
CA GLU A 538 -6.10 9.54 18.39
C GLU A 538 -5.72 9.30 19.84
N VAL A 539 -6.13 8.12 20.37
CA VAL A 539 -5.77 7.65 21.71
C VAL A 539 -5.33 6.20 21.57
N LYS A 540 -4.24 5.86 22.23
CA LYS A 540 -3.75 4.49 22.35
C LYS A 540 -3.30 4.24 23.78
N GLY A 541 -3.61 3.09 24.35
CA GLY A 541 -3.20 2.78 25.70
C GLY A 541 -3.18 1.30 26.02
N ARG A 542 -2.45 0.97 27.06
CA ARG A 542 -2.39 -0.36 27.69
C ARG A 542 -2.37 -0.20 29.21
N LEU A 543 -3.11 -1.04 29.90
CA LEU A 543 -3.20 -1.08 31.35
C LEU A 543 -3.02 -2.50 31.86
N ASN A 544 -2.05 -2.71 32.74
CA ASN A 544 -1.84 -3.97 33.43
C ASN A 544 -2.78 -4.04 34.64
N LEU A 545 -3.71 -4.98 34.63
CA LEU A 545 -4.79 -5.06 35.61
C LEU A 545 -4.39 -5.69 36.94
N ASP A 546 -3.24 -6.36 36.99
CA ASP A 546 -2.66 -6.91 38.23
C ASP A 546 -2.35 -5.81 39.26
N ALA A 547 -2.01 -4.62 38.81
CA ALA A 547 -1.86 -3.43 39.66
C ALA A 547 -3.12 -3.05 40.44
N PHE A 548 -4.28 -3.54 40.02
CA PHE A 548 -5.59 -3.30 40.61
C PHE A 548 -6.20 -4.55 41.27
N GLY A 549 -5.36 -5.58 41.55
CA GLY A 549 -5.76 -6.80 42.21
C GLY A 549 -6.27 -7.93 41.33
N ALA A 550 -6.18 -7.78 40.01
CA ALA A 550 -6.43 -8.86 39.06
C ALA A 550 -5.26 -9.86 39.02
N PRO A 551 -5.47 -11.07 38.48
CA PRO A 551 -4.38 -12.01 38.29
C PRO A 551 -3.21 -11.43 37.49
N GLN A 552 -1.99 -11.81 37.86
CA GLN A 552 -0.79 -11.39 37.13
C GLN A 552 -0.86 -11.85 35.67
N GLY A 553 -0.53 -10.94 34.75
CA GLY A 553 -0.59 -11.17 33.32
C GLY A 553 -1.87 -10.72 32.65
N LEU A 554 -2.92 -10.35 33.41
CA LEU A 554 -4.13 -9.79 32.87
C LEU A 554 -3.94 -8.31 32.51
N TYR A 555 -4.29 -7.95 31.30
CA TYR A 555 -4.18 -6.57 30.81
C TYR A 555 -5.33 -6.19 29.88
N THR A 556 -5.55 -4.91 29.73
CA THR A 556 -6.41 -4.33 28.69
C THR A 556 -5.62 -3.36 27.85
N GLN A 557 -5.98 -3.29 26.57
CA GLN A 557 -5.39 -2.34 25.65
C GLN A 557 -6.45 -1.80 24.69
N GLY A 558 -6.20 -0.65 24.09
CA GLY A 558 -7.15 -0.09 23.17
C GLY A 558 -6.59 1.06 22.37
N SER A 559 -7.31 1.39 21.30
CA SER A 559 -7.06 2.56 20.49
C SER A 559 -8.37 3.14 19.98
N ILE A 560 -8.43 4.45 19.85
CA ILE A 560 -9.54 5.17 19.23
C ILE A 560 -8.96 6.16 18.25
N ALA A 561 -9.53 6.23 17.04
CA ALA A 561 -9.11 7.17 16.00
C ALA A 561 -10.32 7.89 15.41
N TYR A 562 -10.23 9.20 15.34
CA TYR A 562 -11.20 10.07 14.70
C TYR A 562 -10.51 11.03 13.74
N ALA A 563 -11.03 11.16 12.53
CA ALA A 563 -10.57 12.14 11.56
C ALA A 563 -11.74 12.82 10.87
N TYR A 564 -11.56 14.10 10.56
CA TYR A 564 -12.52 14.94 9.87
C TYR A 564 -11.83 15.59 8.67
N GLY A 565 -12.23 15.21 7.45
CA GLY A 565 -11.67 15.74 6.21
C GLY A 565 -12.65 16.63 5.46
N ARG A 566 -12.11 17.70 4.86
CA ARG A 566 -12.88 18.65 4.06
C ARG A 566 -12.07 19.13 2.86
N ASN A 567 -12.68 19.13 1.69
CA ASN A 567 -12.23 19.90 0.55
C ASN A 567 -12.63 21.37 0.79
N ASN A 568 -11.65 22.28 0.97
CA ASN A 568 -11.92 23.66 1.34
C ASN A 568 -12.49 24.49 0.18
N ASP A 569 -12.31 24.05 -1.05
CA ASP A 569 -12.82 24.77 -2.23
C ASP A 569 -14.28 24.41 -2.54
N SER A 570 -14.67 23.14 -2.41
CA SER A 570 -16.05 22.67 -2.62
C SER A 570 -16.89 22.62 -1.34
N GLY A 571 -16.25 22.51 -0.19
CA GLY A 571 -16.91 22.27 1.09
C GLY A 571 -17.28 20.81 1.37
N GLU A 572 -17.03 19.91 0.41
CA GLU A 572 -17.39 18.50 0.50
C GLU A 572 -16.42 17.70 1.40
N PRO A 573 -16.87 16.59 1.99
CA PRO A 573 -16.00 15.67 2.73
C PRO A 573 -14.90 15.05 1.86
N ILE A 574 -13.84 14.58 2.50
CA ILE A 574 -12.79 13.77 1.88
C ILE A 574 -13.16 12.28 2.05
N ASN A 575 -13.41 11.59 0.93
CA ASN A 575 -13.91 10.21 0.95
C ASN A 575 -12.89 9.18 1.45
N SER A 576 -11.60 9.48 1.42
CA SER A 576 -10.55 8.57 1.97
C SER A 576 -10.50 8.54 3.50
N VAL A 577 -11.23 9.41 4.18
CA VAL A 577 -11.29 9.42 5.65
C VAL A 577 -12.20 8.30 6.15
N ASN A 578 -11.65 7.43 7.00
CA ASN A 578 -12.39 6.34 7.63
C ASN A 578 -13.34 6.84 8.74
N PRO A 579 -14.41 6.11 9.03
CA PRO A 579 -15.26 6.39 10.18
C PRO A 579 -14.52 6.29 11.52
N LEU A 580 -15.06 6.90 12.56
CA LEU A 580 -14.60 6.71 13.93
C LEU A 580 -14.47 5.22 14.23
N THR A 581 -13.27 4.82 14.65
CA THR A 581 -12.89 3.43 14.90
C THR A 581 -12.30 3.29 16.29
N GLY A 582 -12.76 2.30 17.03
CA GLY A 582 -12.18 1.88 18.31
C GLY A 582 -11.81 0.40 18.26
N VAL A 583 -10.69 0.04 18.86
CA VAL A 583 -10.24 -1.35 19.03
C VAL A 583 -9.88 -1.55 20.50
N PHE A 584 -10.57 -2.49 21.16
CA PHE A 584 -10.40 -2.75 22.59
C PHE A 584 -10.01 -4.22 22.78
N GLY A 585 -9.03 -4.48 23.64
CA GLY A 585 -8.54 -5.81 23.91
C GLY A 585 -8.53 -6.13 25.41
N LEU A 586 -8.83 -7.38 25.74
CA LEU A 586 -8.58 -7.99 27.03
C LEU A 586 -7.67 -9.18 26.84
N GLY A 587 -6.47 -9.10 27.40
CA GLY A 587 -5.42 -10.09 27.23
C GLY A 587 -5.00 -10.73 28.55
N TYR A 588 -4.48 -11.94 28.44
CA TYR A 588 -3.90 -12.69 29.55
C TYR A 588 -2.63 -13.37 29.05
N ASP A 589 -1.48 -12.98 29.60
CA ASP A 589 -0.17 -13.50 29.24
C ASP A 589 0.47 -14.20 30.43
N GLN A 590 0.87 -15.46 30.24
CA GLN A 590 1.71 -16.24 31.12
C GLN A 590 2.98 -16.67 30.37
N ASP A 591 3.93 -17.28 31.07
CA ASP A 591 5.22 -17.69 30.49
C ASP A 591 5.05 -18.66 29.31
N ASN A 592 4.09 -19.58 29.39
CA ASN A 592 3.91 -20.64 28.42
C ASN A 592 2.67 -20.51 27.54
N TYR A 593 1.75 -19.61 27.86
CA TYR A 593 0.53 -19.42 27.09
C TYR A 593 -0.02 -18.01 27.25
N GLY A 594 -0.85 -17.61 26.33
CA GLY A 594 -1.54 -16.33 26.40
C GLY A 594 -2.70 -16.27 25.42
N GLY A 595 -3.54 -15.29 25.62
CA GLY A 595 -4.69 -15.04 24.77
C GLY A 595 -5.09 -13.57 24.78
N LEU A 596 -5.77 -13.15 23.71
CA LEU A 596 -6.25 -11.80 23.52
C LEU A 596 -7.64 -11.84 22.88
N LEU A 597 -8.64 -11.29 23.58
CA LEU A 597 -9.96 -11.03 23.03
C LEU A 597 -9.98 -9.57 22.56
N SER A 598 -10.25 -9.35 21.28
CA SER A 598 -10.30 -8.02 20.66
C SER A 598 -11.71 -7.69 20.19
N TRP A 599 -12.15 -6.46 20.46
CA TRP A 599 -13.41 -5.92 19.97
C TRP A 599 -13.13 -4.68 19.12
N THR A 600 -13.42 -4.78 17.81
CA THR A 600 -13.29 -3.67 16.87
C THR A 600 -14.68 -3.07 16.65
N VAL A 601 -14.85 -1.78 16.94
CA VAL A 601 -16.09 -1.04 16.78
C VAL A 601 -15.87 0.09 15.79
N VAL A 602 -16.69 0.11 14.74
CA VAL A 602 -16.61 1.12 13.69
C VAL A 602 -17.98 1.80 13.55
N LYS A 603 -17.95 3.13 13.58
CA LYS A 603 -19.17 3.92 13.35
C LYS A 603 -19.62 3.79 11.89
N LYS A 604 -20.92 3.94 11.64
CA LYS A 604 -21.43 4.07 10.27
C LYS A 604 -20.76 5.25 9.55
N LYS A 605 -20.57 5.13 8.25
CA LYS A 605 -20.06 6.21 7.41
C LYS A 605 -21.17 7.22 7.15
N ASP A 606 -21.08 8.42 7.73
CA ASP A 606 -22.09 9.46 7.61
C ASP A 606 -21.73 10.52 6.56
N ARG A 607 -20.45 10.91 6.51
CA ARG A 607 -19.96 12.02 5.70
C ARG A 607 -19.27 11.52 4.45
N VAL A 608 -19.85 11.81 3.29
CA VAL A 608 -19.36 11.37 1.98
C VAL A 608 -19.53 12.52 0.97
N ASP A 609 -18.54 12.72 0.12
CA ASP A 609 -18.73 13.45 -1.11
C ASP A 609 -19.44 12.52 -2.12
N ASP A 610 -20.71 12.78 -2.35
CA ASP A 610 -21.59 11.98 -3.21
C ASP A 610 -21.86 12.67 -4.57
N SER A 611 -21.09 13.70 -4.91
CA SER A 611 -21.30 14.49 -6.12
C SER A 611 -21.32 13.66 -7.40
N ASN A 612 -20.55 12.57 -7.47
CA ASN A 612 -20.52 11.66 -8.60
C ASN A 612 -21.70 10.67 -8.67
N PHE A 613 -22.53 10.62 -7.62
CA PHE A 613 -23.64 9.68 -7.47
C PHE A 613 -24.99 10.37 -7.27
N LYS A 614 -25.07 11.65 -7.53
CA LYS A 614 -26.32 12.41 -7.48
C LYS A 614 -27.04 12.39 -8.81
N SER A 615 -28.31 11.97 -8.79
CA SER A 615 -29.22 12.13 -9.92
C SER A 615 -29.60 13.62 -10.11
N PRO A 616 -30.15 13.99 -11.28
CA PRO A 616 -30.55 15.37 -11.54
C PRO A 616 -31.54 15.97 -10.54
N ASP A 617 -32.32 15.14 -9.88
CA ASP A 617 -33.25 15.52 -8.79
C ASP A 617 -32.58 15.63 -7.41
N GLY A 618 -31.25 15.45 -7.34
CA GLY A 618 -30.45 15.58 -6.13
C GLY A 618 -30.44 14.37 -5.19
N VAL A 619 -31.01 13.23 -5.62
CA VAL A 619 -30.98 11.99 -4.84
C VAL A 619 -29.63 11.33 -4.98
N SER A 620 -28.99 11.00 -3.86
CA SER A 620 -27.71 10.31 -3.82
C SER A 620 -27.88 8.79 -3.83
N SER A 621 -27.15 8.09 -4.70
CA SER A 621 -27.06 6.63 -4.71
C SER A 621 -25.78 6.09 -4.06
N GLN A 622 -24.93 6.95 -3.50
CA GLN A 622 -23.66 6.56 -2.86
C GLN A 622 -23.90 5.54 -1.73
N PHE A 623 -23.19 4.40 -1.79
CA PHE A 623 -23.18 3.46 -0.70
C PHE A 623 -22.43 4.02 0.50
N LYS A 624 -23.01 3.88 1.68
CA LYS A 624 -22.42 4.25 2.96
C LYS A 624 -22.42 3.03 3.87
N THR A 625 -21.24 2.66 4.36
CA THR A 625 -21.10 1.46 5.20
C THR A 625 -21.87 1.63 6.51
N PRO A 626 -22.66 0.61 6.94
CA PRO A 626 -23.24 0.59 8.26
C PRO A 626 -22.16 0.41 9.33
N GLY A 627 -22.47 0.84 10.55
CA GLY A 627 -21.62 0.58 11.70
C GLY A 627 -21.59 -0.90 12.06
N PHE A 628 -20.49 -1.34 12.67
CA PHE A 628 -20.32 -2.74 13.05
C PHE A 628 -19.44 -2.91 14.29
N GLY A 629 -19.58 -4.07 14.93
CA GLY A 629 -18.70 -4.55 16.00
C GLY A 629 -18.27 -5.98 15.72
N ILE A 630 -16.95 -6.23 15.78
CA ILE A 630 -16.33 -7.53 15.47
C ILE A 630 -15.54 -8.00 16.68
N LEU A 631 -15.75 -9.26 17.08
CA LEU A 631 -14.98 -9.93 18.12
C LEU A 631 -14.00 -10.93 17.48
N ASP A 632 -12.76 -10.86 17.94
CA ASP A 632 -11.67 -11.78 17.55
C ASP A 632 -10.99 -12.33 18.80
N LEU A 633 -10.64 -13.63 18.78
CA LEU A 633 -9.91 -14.29 19.83
C LEU A 633 -8.65 -14.91 19.26
N ALA A 634 -7.49 -14.54 19.78
CA ALA A 634 -6.21 -15.10 19.39
C ALA A 634 -5.44 -15.58 20.61
N GLY A 635 -4.55 -16.55 20.43
CA GLY A 635 -3.77 -17.08 21.52
C GLY A 635 -2.55 -17.86 21.05
N TYR A 636 -1.71 -18.19 22.02
CA TYR A 636 -0.52 -19.02 21.80
C TYR A 636 -0.27 -19.97 22.96
N TYR A 637 0.40 -21.07 22.67
CA TYR A 637 0.85 -22.04 23.64
C TYR A 637 2.28 -22.51 23.28
N LYS A 638 3.19 -22.36 24.21
CA LYS A 638 4.55 -22.90 24.10
C LYS A 638 4.54 -24.38 24.57
N VAL A 639 4.51 -25.27 23.59
CA VAL A 639 4.50 -26.72 23.84
C VAL A 639 5.82 -27.17 24.48
N THR A 640 6.92 -26.60 24.01
CA THR A 640 8.28 -26.70 24.56
C THR A 640 8.93 -25.32 24.48
N ASP A 641 10.15 -25.20 25.00
CA ASP A 641 10.94 -23.96 24.88
C ASP A 641 11.20 -23.58 23.41
N ASP A 642 11.18 -24.55 22.50
CA ASP A 642 11.49 -24.36 21.09
C ASP A 642 10.24 -24.37 20.18
N VAL A 643 9.12 -24.92 20.63
CA VAL A 643 7.91 -25.10 19.81
C VAL A 643 6.75 -24.31 20.37
N THR A 644 6.20 -23.46 19.52
CA THR A 644 5.02 -22.64 19.82
C THR A 644 3.90 -22.94 18.84
N VAL A 645 2.69 -23.15 19.33
CA VAL A 645 1.45 -23.19 18.56
C VAL A 645 0.70 -21.89 18.82
N SER A 646 0.32 -21.19 17.77
CA SER A 646 -0.51 -19.99 17.86
C SER A 646 -1.69 -20.06 16.91
N GLY A 647 -2.71 -19.29 17.18
CA GLY A 647 -3.87 -19.26 16.31
C GLY A 647 -4.92 -18.26 16.77
N GLY A 648 -6.00 -18.18 16.03
CA GLY A 648 -7.10 -17.31 16.35
C GLY A 648 -8.39 -17.71 15.64
N VAL A 649 -9.50 -17.25 16.21
CA VAL A 649 -10.81 -17.29 15.59
C VAL A 649 -11.25 -15.85 15.42
N TYR A 650 -11.48 -15.46 14.19
CA TYR A 650 -11.80 -14.09 13.79
C TYR A 650 -13.29 -13.98 13.44
N ASN A 651 -13.87 -12.82 13.71
CA ASN A 651 -15.29 -12.61 13.53
C ASN A 651 -16.12 -13.71 14.25
N LEU A 652 -15.92 -13.82 15.56
CA LEU A 652 -16.54 -14.86 16.41
C LEU A 652 -18.06 -14.94 16.28
N THR A 653 -18.70 -13.78 16.10
CA THR A 653 -20.17 -13.68 16.01
C THR A 653 -20.71 -13.83 14.60
N ASP A 654 -19.84 -14.13 13.63
CA ASP A 654 -20.18 -14.34 12.21
C ASP A 654 -20.96 -13.14 11.62
N LYS A 655 -20.45 -11.94 11.85
CA LYS A 655 -21.08 -10.68 11.44
C LYS A 655 -20.80 -10.39 9.98
N LYS A 656 -21.82 -10.02 9.22
CA LYS A 656 -21.69 -9.43 7.88
C LYS A 656 -21.30 -7.96 8.01
N TYR A 657 -20.18 -7.57 7.39
CA TYR A 657 -19.71 -6.20 7.41
C TYR A 657 -18.81 -5.85 6.22
N TRP A 658 -18.68 -4.55 5.98
CA TRP A 658 -17.79 -3.97 4.98
C TRP A 658 -16.76 -3.08 5.66
N LEU A 659 -15.59 -2.98 5.05
CA LEU A 659 -14.64 -1.91 5.33
C LEU A 659 -14.87 -0.76 4.36
N TRP A 660 -14.89 0.46 4.86
CA TRP A 660 -15.11 1.65 4.03
C TRP A 660 -14.04 1.78 2.92
N ASP A 661 -12.78 1.49 3.21
CA ASP A 661 -11.68 1.51 2.22
C ASP A 661 -11.93 0.58 1.02
N ASP A 662 -12.70 -0.49 1.19
CA ASP A 662 -12.99 -1.46 0.12
C ASP A 662 -14.20 -1.07 -0.74
N VAL A 663 -15.12 -0.26 -0.22
CA VAL A 663 -16.40 0.02 -0.88
C VAL A 663 -16.65 1.50 -1.19
N ARG A 664 -15.77 2.38 -0.75
CA ARG A 664 -15.88 3.78 -1.13
C ARG A 664 -15.82 3.94 -2.65
N GLY A 665 -16.63 4.82 -3.20
CA GLY A 665 -16.73 5.00 -4.62
C GLY A 665 -17.68 4.03 -5.33
N TYR A 666 -18.43 3.21 -4.59
CA TYR A 666 -19.53 2.41 -5.14
C TYR A 666 -20.88 3.04 -4.79
N ASP A 667 -21.84 2.90 -5.70
CA ASP A 667 -23.21 3.27 -5.42
C ASP A 667 -23.96 2.16 -4.65
N SER A 668 -25.22 2.40 -4.33
CA SER A 668 -26.04 1.45 -3.55
C SER A 668 -26.37 0.16 -4.29
N VAL A 669 -26.15 0.10 -5.59
CA VAL A 669 -26.30 -1.12 -6.41
C VAL A 669 -24.96 -1.75 -6.77
N GLY A 670 -23.85 -1.20 -6.29
CA GLY A 670 -22.51 -1.75 -6.46
C GLY A 670 -21.77 -1.27 -7.70
N GLU A 671 -22.15 -0.14 -8.28
CA GLU A 671 -21.45 0.46 -9.41
C GLU A 671 -20.44 1.52 -8.96
N ALA A 672 -19.15 1.28 -9.18
CA ALA A 672 -18.09 2.24 -8.89
C ALA A 672 -17.96 3.30 -9.99
N SER A 673 -18.23 2.89 -11.18
CA SER A 673 -18.25 3.69 -12.40
C SER A 673 -18.83 2.84 -13.50
N VAL A 674 -19.03 3.43 -14.64
CA VAL A 674 -19.51 2.78 -15.89
C VAL A 674 -18.77 1.48 -16.24
N THR A 675 -17.55 1.30 -15.74
CA THR A 675 -16.64 0.23 -16.19
C THR A 675 -16.40 -0.91 -15.22
N GLN A 676 -16.79 -0.79 -13.94
CA GLN A 676 -16.50 -1.83 -12.92
C GLN A 676 -17.64 -2.02 -11.92
N PRO A 677 -18.81 -2.51 -12.36
CA PRO A 677 -19.86 -2.81 -11.43
C PRO A 677 -19.50 -4.01 -10.55
N ALA A 678 -19.85 -3.93 -9.27
CA ALA A 678 -19.67 -5.02 -8.33
C ALA A 678 -20.93 -5.21 -7.48
N ASN A 679 -21.22 -6.45 -7.11
CA ASN A 679 -22.21 -6.70 -6.08
C ASN A 679 -21.61 -6.33 -4.71
N LEU A 680 -22.28 -5.49 -3.94
CA LEU A 680 -21.78 -5.03 -2.64
C LEU A 680 -21.56 -6.20 -1.66
N ASP A 681 -22.39 -7.22 -1.70
CA ASP A 681 -22.22 -8.39 -0.84
C ASP A 681 -20.98 -9.22 -1.16
N ARG A 682 -20.46 -9.11 -2.39
CA ARG A 682 -19.17 -9.69 -2.79
C ARG A 682 -17.98 -8.94 -2.19
N LEU A 683 -18.15 -7.70 -1.82
CA LEU A 683 -17.12 -6.85 -1.23
C LEU A 683 -17.12 -6.88 0.31
N THR A 684 -17.94 -7.74 0.92
CA THR A 684 -17.95 -7.95 2.37
C THR A 684 -16.67 -8.62 2.84
N GLN A 685 -16.35 -8.44 4.11
CA GLN A 685 -15.27 -9.15 4.78
C GLN A 685 -15.68 -10.61 5.04
N PRO A 686 -14.71 -11.52 5.27
CA PRO A 686 -15.02 -12.89 5.61
C PRO A 686 -15.93 -13.02 6.84
N GLY A 687 -16.76 -14.04 6.87
CA GLY A 687 -17.46 -14.49 8.07
C GLY A 687 -16.50 -15.05 9.11
N ARG A 688 -17.01 -15.86 10.04
CA ARG A 688 -16.16 -16.52 11.04
C ARG A 688 -15.09 -17.36 10.36
N ASN A 689 -13.84 -17.14 10.73
CA ASN A 689 -12.68 -17.84 10.16
C ASN A 689 -11.61 -18.05 11.25
N PHE A 690 -10.65 -18.92 10.97
CA PHE A 690 -9.61 -19.24 11.92
C PHE A 690 -8.23 -19.34 11.26
N THR A 691 -7.20 -19.20 12.09
CA THR A 691 -5.80 -19.47 11.72
C THR A 691 -5.18 -20.40 12.77
N ILE A 692 -4.21 -21.18 12.33
CA ILE A 692 -3.33 -21.98 13.22
C ILE A 692 -1.92 -21.97 12.66
N ASN A 693 -0.93 -21.76 13.54
CA ASN A 693 0.49 -21.72 13.19
C ASN A 693 1.29 -22.60 14.13
N LEU A 694 2.25 -23.30 13.56
CA LEU A 694 3.29 -24.03 14.29
C LEU A 694 4.64 -23.38 14.01
N ILE A 695 5.34 -22.96 15.05
CA ILE A 695 6.66 -22.32 14.96
C ILE A 695 7.65 -23.14 15.76
N TRP A 696 8.74 -23.54 15.11
CA TRP A 696 9.84 -24.26 15.72
C TRP A 696 11.13 -23.44 15.60
N ASP A 697 11.59 -22.91 16.73
CA ASP A 697 12.84 -22.17 16.88
C ASP A 697 13.92 -23.09 17.46
N ILE A 698 14.93 -23.41 16.67
CA ILE A 698 16.01 -24.34 17.03
C ILE A 698 17.26 -23.55 17.44
#